data_ced09a58224b782e40083793e153b493
#
_entry.id   ced09a58224b782e40083793e153b493
#
_cell.length_a   1.000
_cell.length_b   1.000
_cell.length_c   1.000
_cell.angle_alpha   90.00
_cell.angle_beta   90.00
_cell.angle_gamma   90.00
#
_symmetry.space_group_name_H-M   'P 1'
#
loop_
_entity.id
_entity.type
_entity.pdbx_description
1 polymer ?
#
loop_
_entity_poly.entity_id
_entity_poly.type
_entity_poly.pdbx_seq_one_letter_code
_entity_poly.pdbx_strand_id
1 'polypeptide(L)'
;MHRSIAFARQRICETEFAAMANLSELLHSTFGFRNFRANQEAVCRAATDGHDVLLVMPTGAGKSLCYQLPAIARGGTALVVSPLIALMDDQANKLAAAGLRVARIHSGLSRDQARQACRDYLDGNLQFLFIAPERMRVPGFPEMLAKRKPALIAIDEAHCISAWGHDFRPDYRTLGEHLPALRPAPIVALTATATPAVQQDIVTQLNLDRPALFIHGFRRDNLHIEVVELSKPRRTEFTRDFLSDKSRRPAIVYAPSRKAAEELAGELGRRFPAAAYHAGLDPGTRERVQRHFLSGKLEVVVATIAFGMGIDKADVRTVIHIALPASVEAYYQEIGRAGRDGLPSRTVLLYTYADRKMHDFFLDRDYPVATELTRVSRALTDEHQPLDLLAHRLKMDMDVVAKSVEKLAGQGAAQIDMAGQVRRIPGIAWQSGYEQQVQFRRSQIDRIMEYAQTPQCRMTALIRHFGDCADASKPCGHCDFCAPASAAAQTFREPSSSEDRSLRAVLRALDGSMGRSTGKLFTDLGLTKERHDFDLLLDGLARAGLLQTTSETFTNGDGKTISFKKASLTFEGQTLAPGAPLGVMLSGGSGTSSNSTRQTRKSSRGSASGTQLGQSGEAKLVSLTAEQDHLATQLRAWRKAEAAKTGKPAFLVFPETALTALALEAPQSLAALLRVSGFGQERVDKYGADLITICRGTPATTSHMPSAVPVPPQPVSPQPGPVRQAIIKPVRPKPGASVDAAAQTKQLPSAATVVASGGAT
;
A
#
# COMPACT_ATOMS: atom_id res chain seq x y z
N MET A 1 7.13 58.59 -23.51
CA MET A 1 7.44 57.29 -22.88
C MET A 1 6.32 56.79 -21.95
N HIS A 2 5.70 57.61 -21.09
CA HIS A 2 4.64 57.15 -20.15
C HIS A 2 3.33 56.70 -20.78
N ARG A 3 2.93 57.22 -21.97
CA ARG A 3 1.69 56.81 -22.68
C ARG A 3 1.81 55.43 -23.33
N SER A 4 2.98 55.00 -23.78
CA SER A 4 3.17 53.67 -24.38
C SER A 4 3.14 52.54 -23.37
N ILE A 5 3.59 52.76 -22.11
CA ILE A 5 3.59 51.78 -21.04
C ILE A 5 2.14 51.55 -20.51
N ALA A 6 1.34 52.61 -20.45
CA ALA A 6 -0.08 52.51 -20.06
C ALA A 6 -0.90 51.73 -21.12
N PHE A 7 -0.66 51.95 -22.41
CA PHE A 7 -1.32 51.21 -23.50
C PHE A 7 -0.92 49.73 -23.55
N ALA A 8 0.35 49.42 -23.26
CA ALA A 8 0.82 48.03 -23.15
C ALA A 8 0.21 47.31 -21.95
N ARG A 9 0.12 47.98 -20.79
CA ARG A 9 -0.55 47.41 -19.60
C ARG A 9 -2.04 47.23 -19.80
N GLN A 10 -2.73 48.12 -20.48
CA GLN A 10 -4.15 48.01 -20.76
C GLN A 10 -4.42 46.86 -21.74
N ARG A 11 -3.60 46.67 -22.78
CA ARG A 11 -3.69 45.51 -23.70
C ARG A 11 -3.41 44.17 -23.01
N ILE A 12 -2.45 44.13 -22.09
CA ILE A 12 -2.15 42.92 -21.31
C ILE A 12 -3.34 42.59 -20.41
N CYS A 13 -3.92 43.61 -19.74
CA CYS A 13 -5.11 43.43 -18.90
C CYS A 13 -6.36 43.03 -19.71
N GLU A 14 -6.56 43.57 -20.89
CA GLU A 14 -7.68 43.22 -21.78
C GLU A 14 -7.52 41.84 -22.41
N THR A 15 -6.28 41.40 -22.73
CA THR A 15 -6.03 40.00 -23.17
C THR A 15 -6.15 38.99 -22.03
N GLU A 16 -5.74 39.32 -20.80
CA GLU A 16 -5.96 38.49 -19.63
C GLU A 16 -7.45 38.38 -19.28
N PHE A 17 -8.21 39.48 -19.36
CA PHE A 17 -9.66 39.48 -19.10
C PHE A 17 -10.43 38.73 -20.21
N ALA A 18 -10.01 38.82 -21.47
CA ALA A 18 -10.60 38.09 -22.59
C ALA A 18 -10.29 36.56 -22.49
N ALA A 19 -9.09 36.19 -22.03
CA ALA A 19 -8.74 34.80 -21.72
C ALA A 19 -9.52 34.25 -20.53
N MET A 20 -9.84 35.08 -19.55
CA MET A 20 -10.65 34.71 -18.36
C MET A 20 -12.12 34.42 -18.72
N ALA A 21 -12.72 35.21 -19.61
CA ALA A 21 -14.09 34.95 -20.09
C ALA A 21 -14.17 33.66 -20.93
N ASN A 22 -13.05 33.26 -21.57
CA ASN A 22 -13.01 32.16 -22.53
C ASN A 22 -13.00 30.77 -21.88
N LEU A 23 -12.41 30.57 -20.67
CA LEU A 23 -12.35 29.22 -20.05
C LEU A 23 -13.72 28.75 -19.56
N SER A 24 -14.54 29.61 -18.95
CA SER A 24 -15.87 29.24 -18.49
C SER A 24 -16.85 29.02 -19.66
N GLU A 25 -16.73 29.82 -20.70
CA GLU A 25 -17.50 29.65 -21.94
C GLU A 25 -17.09 28.36 -22.67
N LEU A 26 -15.81 28.08 -22.74
CA LEU A 26 -15.27 26.84 -23.33
C LEU A 26 -15.68 25.59 -22.51
N LEU A 27 -15.71 25.69 -21.21
CA LEU A 27 -16.19 24.64 -20.29
C LEU A 27 -17.67 24.32 -20.60
N HIS A 28 -18.48 25.35 -20.79
CA HIS A 28 -19.89 25.15 -21.05
C HIS A 28 -20.15 24.64 -22.47
N SER A 29 -19.54 25.25 -23.48
CA SER A 29 -19.78 24.91 -24.90
C SER A 29 -19.24 23.54 -25.28
N THR A 30 -18.09 23.12 -24.73
CA THR A 30 -17.45 21.85 -25.07
C THR A 30 -17.89 20.68 -24.21
N PHE A 31 -18.03 20.91 -22.91
CA PHE A 31 -18.29 19.83 -21.91
C PHE A 31 -19.68 19.92 -21.29
N GLY A 32 -20.45 20.97 -21.50
CA GLY A 32 -21.78 21.16 -20.93
C GLY A 32 -21.81 21.54 -19.47
N PHE A 33 -20.66 21.78 -18.84
CA PHE A 33 -20.57 22.12 -17.42
C PHE A 33 -20.77 23.62 -17.21
N ARG A 34 -21.64 23.99 -16.29
CA ARG A 34 -21.93 25.41 -16.00
C ARG A 34 -20.83 26.06 -15.14
N ASN A 35 -20.23 25.31 -14.24
CA ASN A 35 -19.24 25.81 -13.28
C ASN A 35 -18.08 24.81 -13.11
N PHE A 36 -16.91 25.33 -12.81
CA PHE A 36 -15.78 24.54 -12.33
C PHE A 36 -16.11 23.92 -10.98
N ARG A 37 -15.57 22.74 -10.72
CA ARG A 37 -15.49 22.22 -9.35
C ARG A 37 -14.39 22.97 -8.60
N ALA A 38 -14.39 22.85 -7.25
CA ALA A 38 -13.37 23.48 -6.41
C ALA A 38 -11.96 23.22 -6.95
N ASN A 39 -11.15 24.27 -7.02
CA ASN A 39 -9.75 24.30 -7.46
C ASN A 39 -9.46 23.99 -8.94
N GLN A 40 -10.43 23.54 -9.76
CA GLN A 40 -10.18 23.22 -11.17
C GLN A 40 -9.83 24.45 -12.00
N GLU A 41 -10.48 25.58 -11.74
CA GLU A 41 -10.28 26.80 -12.51
C GLU A 41 -8.84 27.32 -12.41
N ALA A 42 -8.29 27.35 -11.19
CA ALA A 42 -6.91 27.81 -10.96
C ALA A 42 -5.89 26.91 -11.67
N VAL A 43 -6.11 25.59 -11.68
CA VAL A 43 -5.28 24.63 -12.41
C VAL A 43 -5.35 24.86 -13.93
N CYS A 44 -6.59 24.97 -14.46
CA CYS A 44 -6.81 25.21 -15.88
C CYS A 44 -6.16 26.53 -16.34
N ARG A 45 -6.25 27.57 -15.54
CA ARG A 45 -5.64 28.86 -15.79
C ARG A 45 -4.13 28.76 -15.85
N ALA A 46 -3.47 28.21 -14.82
CA ALA A 46 -2.02 28.05 -14.80
C ALA A 46 -1.50 27.27 -16.03
N ALA A 47 -2.16 26.18 -16.41
CA ALA A 47 -1.80 25.40 -17.60
C ALA A 47 -2.05 26.16 -18.92
N THR A 48 -3.13 26.96 -19.00
CA THR A 48 -3.41 27.80 -20.18
C THR A 48 -2.37 28.89 -20.35
N ASP A 49 -1.93 29.51 -19.24
CA ASP A 49 -0.91 30.56 -19.22
C ASP A 49 0.51 30.03 -19.52
N GLY A 50 0.67 28.72 -19.64
CA GLY A 50 1.93 28.08 -20.03
C GLY A 50 2.83 27.68 -18.88
N HIS A 51 2.33 27.70 -17.64
CA HIS A 51 3.06 27.17 -16.49
C HIS A 51 3.03 25.64 -16.45
N ASP A 52 4.13 25.05 -16.00
CA ASP A 52 4.12 23.65 -15.61
C ASP A 52 3.27 23.47 -14.36
N VAL A 53 2.55 22.35 -14.29
CA VAL A 53 1.62 22.06 -13.20
C VAL A 53 1.85 20.68 -12.65
N LEU A 54 1.90 20.56 -11.32
CA LEU A 54 1.70 19.29 -10.61
C LEU A 54 0.35 19.34 -9.90
N LEU A 55 -0.57 18.49 -10.35
CA LEU A 55 -1.90 18.34 -9.78
C LEU A 55 -2.01 17.01 -9.01
N VAL A 56 -2.20 17.08 -7.71
CA VAL A 56 -2.49 15.93 -6.86
C VAL A 56 -3.90 16.08 -6.32
N MET A 57 -4.83 15.29 -6.88
CA MET A 57 -6.26 15.40 -6.62
C MET A 57 -6.92 14.01 -6.71
N PRO A 58 -7.85 13.64 -5.82
CA PRO A 58 -8.43 12.29 -5.77
C PRO A 58 -9.13 11.86 -7.06
N THR A 59 -9.32 10.54 -7.22
CA THR A 59 -10.13 9.99 -8.31
C THR A 59 -11.57 10.50 -8.24
N GLY A 60 -12.16 10.81 -9.39
CA GLY A 60 -13.53 11.35 -9.48
C GLY A 60 -13.65 12.86 -9.27
N ALA A 61 -12.60 13.56 -8.87
CA ALA A 61 -12.59 15.02 -8.73
C ALA A 61 -12.54 15.80 -10.06
N GLY A 62 -12.36 15.10 -11.19
CA GLY A 62 -12.36 15.69 -12.51
C GLY A 62 -10.98 16.14 -13.01
N LYS A 63 -9.91 15.41 -12.67
CA LYS A 63 -8.52 15.68 -13.11
C LYS A 63 -8.38 15.83 -14.61
N SER A 64 -9.08 15.00 -15.41
CA SER A 64 -8.95 15.03 -16.87
C SER A 64 -9.33 16.37 -17.47
N LEU A 65 -10.34 17.05 -16.91
CA LEU A 65 -10.71 18.39 -17.35
C LEU A 65 -9.56 19.40 -17.22
N CYS A 66 -8.71 19.23 -16.20
CA CYS A 66 -7.60 20.13 -15.90
C CYS A 66 -6.46 20.12 -16.94
N TYR A 67 -6.43 19.16 -17.85
CA TYR A 67 -5.57 19.24 -19.03
C TYR A 67 -6.36 19.36 -20.33
N GLN A 68 -7.58 18.82 -20.39
CA GLN A 68 -8.41 18.86 -21.60
C GLN A 68 -8.83 20.27 -21.96
N LEU A 69 -9.35 21.02 -20.99
CA LEU A 69 -9.80 22.39 -21.22
C LEU A 69 -8.65 23.34 -21.58
N PRO A 70 -7.50 23.36 -20.86
CA PRO A 70 -6.34 24.16 -21.27
C PRO A 70 -5.78 23.78 -22.63
N ALA A 71 -5.78 22.50 -22.99
CA ALA A 71 -5.34 22.03 -24.30
C ALA A 71 -6.18 22.62 -25.42
N ILE A 72 -7.51 22.69 -25.26
CA ILE A 72 -8.42 23.28 -26.21
C ILE A 72 -8.22 24.81 -26.28
N ALA A 73 -8.10 25.47 -25.13
CA ALA A 73 -7.90 26.91 -25.02
C ALA A 73 -6.59 27.38 -25.69
N ARG A 74 -5.52 26.59 -25.59
CA ARG A 74 -4.22 26.88 -26.20
C ARG A 74 -4.18 26.62 -27.71
N GLY A 75 -5.12 25.81 -28.20
CA GLY A 75 -5.12 25.37 -29.58
C GLY A 75 -3.97 24.40 -29.92
N GLY A 76 -4.01 23.78 -31.09
CA GLY A 76 -3.03 22.79 -31.52
C GLY A 76 -3.30 21.39 -30.95
N THR A 77 -2.26 20.55 -30.82
CA THR A 77 -2.39 19.17 -30.36
C THR A 77 -1.84 19.01 -28.95
N ALA A 78 -2.64 18.47 -28.03
CA ALA A 78 -2.17 18.04 -26.73
C ALA A 78 -1.63 16.61 -26.83
N LEU A 79 -0.44 16.37 -26.27
CA LEU A 79 0.14 15.04 -26.09
C LEU A 79 -0.25 14.52 -24.70
N VAL A 80 -0.96 13.39 -24.64
CA VAL A 80 -1.38 12.79 -23.35
C VAL A 80 -0.70 11.45 -23.19
N VAL A 81 0.14 11.33 -22.15
CA VAL A 81 0.78 10.07 -21.77
C VAL A 81 -0.05 9.42 -20.68
N SER A 82 -0.52 8.19 -20.90
CA SER A 82 -1.33 7.45 -19.92
C SER A 82 -0.88 5.98 -19.84
N PRO A 83 -0.87 5.35 -18.63
CA PRO A 83 -0.30 4.02 -18.44
C PRO A 83 -1.23 2.87 -18.83
N LEU A 84 -2.50 3.15 -19.14
CA LEU A 84 -3.53 2.15 -19.33
C LEU A 84 -4.31 2.36 -20.62
N ILE A 85 -4.29 1.34 -21.48
CA ILE A 85 -5.01 1.34 -22.75
C ILE A 85 -6.51 1.57 -22.55
N ALA A 86 -7.14 0.85 -21.61
CA ALA A 86 -8.56 0.99 -21.34
C ALA A 86 -8.97 2.40 -20.89
N LEU A 87 -8.12 3.09 -20.13
CA LEU A 87 -8.35 4.46 -19.70
C LEU A 87 -8.18 5.44 -20.87
N MET A 88 -7.15 5.23 -21.71
CA MET A 88 -6.95 6.00 -22.93
C MET A 88 -8.16 5.87 -23.88
N ASP A 89 -8.68 4.65 -24.03
CA ASP A 89 -9.85 4.37 -24.89
C ASP A 89 -11.09 5.09 -24.38
N ASP A 90 -11.37 5.01 -23.07
CA ASP A 90 -12.52 5.69 -22.46
C ASP A 90 -12.42 7.22 -22.63
N GLN A 91 -11.27 7.80 -22.33
CA GLN A 91 -11.07 9.25 -22.44
C GLN A 91 -11.11 9.72 -23.87
N ALA A 92 -10.46 9.01 -24.80
CA ALA A 92 -10.47 9.35 -26.21
C ALA A 92 -11.88 9.26 -26.81
N ASN A 93 -12.65 8.23 -26.44
CA ASN A 93 -14.03 8.09 -26.91
C ASN A 93 -14.94 9.21 -26.38
N LYS A 94 -14.78 9.62 -25.11
CA LYS A 94 -15.53 10.76 -24.55
C LYS A 94 -15.20 12.08 -25.25
N LEU A 95 -13.94 12.34 -25.57
CA LEU A 95 -13.52 13.53 -26.32
C LEU A 95 -14.03 13.48 -27.76
N ALA A 96 -13.96 12.33 -28.42
CA ALA A 96 -14.50 12.17 -29.78
C ALA A 96 -16.02 12.37 -29.82
N ALA A 97 -16.75 11.86 -28.79
CA ALA A 97 -18.20 12.13 -28.68
C ALA A 97 -18.53 13.60 -28.43
N ALA A 98 -17.59 14.39 -27.88
CA ALA A 98 -17.69 15.84 -27.76
C ALA A 98 -17.28 16.59 -29.06
N GLY A 99 -17.05 15.87 -30.17
CA GLY A 99 -16.71 16.44 -31.46
C GLY A 99 -15.23 16.79 -31.65
N LEU A 100 -14.34 16.36 -30.79
CA LEU A 100 -12.91 16.65 -30.84
C LEU A 100 -12.15 15.59 -31.66
N ARG A 101 -11.11 16.02 -32.39
CA ARG A 101 -10.27 15.14 -33.20
C ARG A 101 -9.19 14.51 -32.33
N VAL A 102 -9.30 13.19 -32.13
CA VAL A 102 -8.48 12.42 -31.19
C VAL A 102 -7.88 11.20 -31.88
N ALA A 103 -6.60 10.91 -31.60
CA ALA A 103 -5.95 9.67 -31.97
C ALA A 103 -5.27 9.04 -30.77
N ARG A 104 -4.94 7.75 -30.89
CA ARG A 104 -4.26 6.93 -29.86
C ARG A 104 -3.11 6.17 -30.50
N ILE A 105 -2.03 5.91 -29.75
CA ILE A 105 -0.93 5.06 -30.17
C ILE A 105 -0.50 4.18 -29.00
N HIS A 106 -0.83 2.89 -29.07
CA HIS A 106 -0.50 1.87 -28.08
C HIS A 106 -0.26 0.50 -28.75
N SER A 107 0.19 -0.50 -28.00
CA SER A 107 0.55 -1.83 -28.50
C SER A 107 -0.62 -2.62 -29.11
N GLY A 108 -1.85 -2.32 -28.76
CA GLY A 108 -3.06 -2.97 -29.29
C GLY A 108 -3.51 -2.49 -30.68
N LEU A 109 -2.85 -1.48 -31.27
CA LEU A 109 -3.21 -0.95 -32.59
C LEU A 109 -2.43 -1.62 -33.72
N SER A 110 -3.05 -1.72 -34.91
CA SER A 110 -2.35 -2.11 -36.12
C SER A 110 -1.26 -1.09 -36.51
N ARG A 111 -0.23 -1.54 -37.23
CA ARG A 111 0.83 -0.63 -37.73
C ARG A 111 0.31 0.51 -38.58
N ASP A 112 -0.72 0.23 -39.37
CA ASP A 112 -1.29 1.25 -40.28
C ASP A 112 -2.10 2.30 -39.54
N GLN A 113 -2.85 1.89 -38.49
CA GLN A 113 -3.55 2.84 -37.62
C GLN A 113 -2.55 3.73 -36.87
N ALA A 114 -1.46 3.15 -36.32
CA ALA A 114 -0.42 3.93 -35.64
C ALA A 114 0.29 4.90 -36.59
N ARG A 115 0.59 4.49 -37.87
CA ARG A 115 1.18 5.36 -38.88
C ARG A 115 0.21 6.49 -39.29
N GLN A 116 -1.09 6.19 -39.38
CA GLN A 116 -2.08 7.22 -39.70
C GLN A 116 -2.16 8.26 -38.55
N ALA A 117 -2.20 7.84 -37.31
CA ALA A 117 -2.18 8.77 -36.18
C ALA A 117 -0.91 9.65 -36.13
N CYS A 118 0.27 9.11 -36.53
CA CYS A 118 1.49 9.93 -36.68
C CYS A 118 1.37 10.96 -37.80
N ARG A 119 0.79 10.60 -38.96
CA ARG A 119 0.54 11.57 -40.08
C ARG A 119 -0.42 12.66 -39.61
N ASP A 120 -1.57 12.28 -39.03
CA ASP A 120 -2.57 13.25 -38.58
C ASP A 120 -2.01 14.21 -37.52
N TYR A 121 -1.07 13.71 -36.66
CA TYR A 121 -0.35 14.57 -35.73
C TYR A 121 0.55 15.58 -36.44
N LEU A 122 1.38 15.12 -37.39
CA LEU A 122 2.31 15.97 -38.13
C LEU A 122 1.59 17.02 -38.98
N ASP A 123 0.45 16.65 -39.59
CA ASP A 123 -0.39 17.52 -40.40
C ASP A 123 -1.21 18.51 -39.53
N GLY A 124 -1.27 18.33 -38.21
CA GLY A 124 -2.02 19.17 -37.29
C GLY A 124 -3.52 18.92 -37.30
N ASN A 125 -3.92 17.75 -37.75
CA ASN A 125 -5.33 17.35 -37.80
C ASN A 125 -5.89 16.92 -36.43
N LEU A 126 -5.04 16.76 -35.41
CA LEU A 126 -5.44 16.30 -34.08
C LEU A 126 -5.50 17.44 -33.06
N GLN A 127 -6.47 17.36 -32.15
CA GLN A 127 -6.51 18.15 -30.92
C GLN A 127 -5.91 17.36 -29.71
N PHE A 128 -6.04 16.04 -29.73
CA PHE A 128 -5.45 15.17 -28.71
C PHE A 128 -4.77 13.96 -29.34
N LEU A 129 -3.56 13.67 -28.90
CA LEU A 129 -2.85 12.43 -29.18
C LEU A 129 -2.55 11.72 -27.87
N PHE A 130 -3.20 10.59 -27.63
CA PHE A 130 -2.90 9.71 -26.48
C PHE A 130 -1.82 8.72 -26.86
N ILE A 131 -0.81 8.56 -25.99
CA ILE A 131 0.25 7.58 -26.17
C ILE A 131 0.46 6.75 -24.89
N ALA A 132 0.83 5.49 -25.08
CA ALA A 132 1.37 4.68 -24.00
C ALA A 132 2.86 5.05 -23.77
N PRO A 133 3.36 5.05 -22.52
CA PRO A 133 4.70 5.54 -22.17
C PRO A 133 5.82 4.81 -22.90
N GLU A 134 5.66 3.51 -23.15
CA GLU A 134 6.63 2.67 -23.88
C GLU A 134 6.87 3.15 -25.32
N ARG A 135 5.94 3.94 -25.89
CA ARG A 135 6.12 4.51 -27.24
C ARG A 135 7.29 5.49 -27.33
N MET A 136 7.64 6.13 -26.21
CA MET A 136 8.78 7.05 -26.16
C MET A 136 10.13 6.34 -26.32
N ARG A 137 10.18 5.02 -26.13
CA ARG A 137 11.39 4.20 -26.39
C ARG A 137 11.54 3.75 -27.85
N VAL A 138 10.51 3.94 -28.68
CA VAL A 138 10.56 3.52 -30.08
C VAL A 138 11.45 4.50 -30.85
N PRO A 139 12.56 4.01 -31.48
CA PRO A 139 13.46 4.90 -32.22
C PRO A 139 12.71 5.73 -33.28
N GLY A 140 13.03 7.01 -33.36
CA GLY A 140 12.39 7.96 -34.29
C GLY A 140 11.03 8.50 -33.84
N PHE A 141 10.40 7.95 -32.80
CA PHE A 141 9.10 8.44 -32.34
C PHE A 141 9.19 9.76 -31.54
N PRO A 142 10.11 9.94 -30.58
CA PRO A 142 10.32 11.23 -29.92
C PRO A 142 10.74 12.32 -30.91
N GLU A 143 11.60 11.99 -31.86
CA GLU A 143 12.06 12.89 -32.92
C GLU A 143 10.92 13.31 -33.85
N MET A 144 10.02 12.37 -34.13
CA MET A 144 8.79 12.68 -34.91
C MET A 144 7.88 13.65 -34.15
N LEU A 145 7.67 13.44 -32.84
CA LEU A 145 6.92 14.35 -31.99
C LEU A 145 7.55 15.75 -31.94
N ALA A 146 8.88 15.85 -31.91
CA ALA A 146 9.60 17.12 -31.88
C ALA A 146 9.52 17.93 -33.16
N LYS A 147 9.19 17.32 -34.34
CA LYS A 147 8.97 18.03 -35.61
C LYS A 147 7.77 18.98 -35.56
N ARG A 148 6.74 18.61 -34.80
CA ARG A 148 5.60 19.46 -34.49
C ARG A 148 5.35 19.47 -33.01
N LYS A 149 5.84 20.49 -32.32
CA LYS A 149 5.73 20.55 -30.87
C LYS A 149 4.27 20.59 -30.40
N PRO A 150 3.91 19.81 -29.36
CA PRO A 150 2.55 19.86 -28.83
C PRO A 150 2.25 21.22 -28.18
N ALA A 151 0.98 21.57 -28.09
CA ALA A 151 0.52 22.78 -27.42
C ALA A 151 0.54 22.63 -25.89
N LEU A 152 0.40 21.38 -25.39
CA LEU A 152 0.42 21.00 -24.01
C LEU A 152 0.81 19.52 -23.90
N ILE A 153 1.50 19.15 -22.83
CA ILE A 153 1.84 17.76 -22.49
C ILE A 153 1.14 17.40 -21.18
N ALA A 154 0.28 16.39 -21.20
CA ALA A 154 -0.34 15.85 -20.00
C ALA A 154 0.29 14.51 -19.65
N ILE A 155 0.75 14.35 -18.41
CA ILE A 155 1.27 13.09 -17.86
C ILE A 155 0.26 12.58 -16.83
N ASP A 156 -0.60 11.66 -17.27
CA ASP A 156 -1.60 11.05 -16.40
C ASP A 156 -0.96 9.95 -15.54
N GLU A 157 -1.50 9.76 -14.33
CA GLU A 157 -0.95 8.88 -13.29
C GLU A 157 0.57 9.10 -13.08
N ALA A 158 0.98 10.36 -12.98
CA ALA A 158 2.38 10.79 -12.91
C ALA A 158 3.16 10.13 -11.76
N HIS A 159 2.47 9.60 -10.73
CA HIS A 159 3.12 8.84 -9.64
C HIS A 159 3.86 7.58 -10.15
N CYS A 160 3.51 7.09 -11.35
CA CYS A 160 4.20 5.96 -11.97
C CYS A 160 5.66 6.23 -12.30
N ILE A 161 6.09 7.50 -12.39
CA ILE A 161 7.50 7.87 -12.64
C ILE A 161 8.39 7.62 -11.43
N SER A 162 7.79 7.67 -10.24
CA SER A 162 8.52 7.63 -8.98
C SER A 162 8.78 6.20 -8.53
N ALA A 163 10.03 5.88 -8.24
CA ALA A 163 10.42 4.64 -7.59
C ALA A 163 9.84 4.53 -6.16
N TRP A 164 9.45 5.65 -5.59
CA TRP A 164 8.78 5.79 -4.30
C TRP A 164 7.24 5.70 -4.43
N GLY A 165 6.70 5.66 -5.65
CA GLY A 165 5.27 5.49 -5.92
C GLY A 165 4.79 4.06 -5.65
N HIS A 166 3.50 3.88 -5.45
CA HIS A 166 2.91 2.56 -5.22
C HIS A 166 2.81 1.71 -6.50
N ASP A 167 2.79 2.33 -7.69
CA ASP A 167 2.74 1.69 -9.03
C ASP A 167 3.87 2.24 -9.92
N PHE A 168 5.13 1.96 -9.55
CA PHE A 168 6.29 2.38 -10.33
C PHE A 168 6.36 1.65 -11.67
N ARG A 169 6.55 2.43 -12.76
CA ARG A 169 6.71 1.93 -14.12
C ARG A 169 7.99 2.47 -14.75
N PRO A 170 8.97 1.61 -15.07
CA PRO A 170 10.24 2.05 -15.66
C PRO A 170 10.09 2.89 -16.93
N ASP A 171 9.04 2.63 -17.74
CA ASP A 171 8.77 3.38 -18.97
C ASP A 171 8.44 4.86 -18.72
N TYR A 172 7.88 5.19 -17.56
CA TYR A 172 7.65 6.59 -17.20
C TYR A 172 8.95 7.36 -16.95
N ARG A 173 10.01 6.70 -16.48
CA ARG A 173 11.30 7.35 -16.21
C ARG A 173 11.96 7.88 -17.46
N THR A 174 11.78 7.22 -18.60
CA THR A 174 12.34 7.66 -19.88
C THR A 174 11.68 8.94 -20.41
N LEU A 175 10.50 9.33 -19.88
CA LEU A 175 9.82 10.56 -20.28
C LEU A 175 10.71 11.78 -20.05
N GLY A 176 11.36 11.87 -18.89
CA GLY A 176 12.24 13.00 -18.53
C GLY A 176 13.38 13.25 -19.52
N GLU A 177 13.83 12.24 -20.23
CA GLU A 177 14.88 12.34 -21.26
C GLU A 177 14.37 13.00 -22.54
N HIS A 178 13.10 12.82 -22.90
CA HIS A 178 12.52 13.25 -24.17
C HIS A 178 11.70 14.53 -24.07
N LEU A 179 11.11 14.82 -22.90
CA LEU A 179 10.26 16.01 -22.71
C LEU A 179 10.97 17.36 -23.00
N PRO A 180 12.27 17.55 -22.68
CA PRO A 180 12.97 18.79 -23.02
C PRO A 180 12.94 19.13 -24.51
N ALA A 181 12.97 18.12 -25.39
CA ALA A 181 12.89 18.34 -26.84
C ALA A 181 11.51 18.83 -27.31
N LEU A 182 10.47 18.67 -26.50
CA LEU A 182 9.10 19.07 -26.79
C LEU A 182 8.73 20.47 -26.25
N ARG A 183 9.64 21.10 -25.49
CA ARG A 183 9.45 22.48 -25.03
C ARG A 183 9.29 23.46 -26.20
N PRO A 184 8.50 24.55 -26.09
CA PRO A 184 8.00 25.21 -24.88
C PRO A 184 6.64 24.74 -24.38
N ALA A 185 6.13 23.57 -24.81
CA ALA A 185 4.87 23.04 -24.30
C ALA A 185 4.89 22.92 -22.77
N PRO A 186 3.91 23.48 -22.04
CA PRO A 186 3.81 23.27 -20.60
C PRO A 186 3.46 21.81 -20.30
N ILE A 187 3.96 21.31 -19.17
CA ILE A 187 3.72 19.95 -18.69
C ILE A 187 2.72 19.99 -17.55
N VAL A 188 1.61 19.26 -17.69
CA VAL A 188 0.62 19.05 -16.64
C VAL A 188 0.73 17.63 -16.15
N ALA A 189 1.39 17.43 -15.00
CA ALA A 189 1.52 16.15 -14.33
C ALA A 189 0.33 15.95 -13.37
N LEU A 190 -0.42 14.86 -13.55
CA LEU A 190 -1.64 14.59 -12.79
C LEU A 190 -1.54 13.25 -12.09
N THR A 191 -1.98 13.22 -10.84
CA THR A 191 -2.11 11.95 -10.10
C THR A 191 -3.19 12.03 -9.02
N ALA A 192 -3.68 10.87 -8.58
CA ALA A 192 -4.61 10.80 -7.45
C ALA A 192 -3.89 10.60 -6.11
N THR A 193 -2.67 10.08 -6.13
CA THR A 193 -2.01 9.53 -4.94
C THR A 193 -0.51 9.79 -5.01
N ALA A 194 -0.08 10.91 -4.45
CA ALA A 194 1.34 11.24 -4.33
C ALA A 194 1.62 11.85 -2.96
N THR A 195 2.46 11.17 -2.16
CA THR A 195 3.00 11.74 -0.93
C THR A 195 3.98 12.89 -1.24
N PRO A 196 4.33 13.76 -0.29
CA PRO A 196 5.29 14.84 -0.53
C PRO A 196 6.61 14.38 -1.16
N ALA A 197 7.12 13.20 -0.77
CA ALA A 197 8.33 12.63 -1.37
C ALA A 197 8.12 12.24 -2.86
N VAL A 198 6.97 11.66 -3.19
CA VAL A 198 6.59 11.31 -4.57
C VAL A 198 6.37 12.58 -5.41
N GLN A 199 5.75 13.60 -4.84
CA GLN A 199 5.55 14.90 -5.50
C GLN A 199 6.88 15.54 -5.91
N GLN A 200 7.85 15.55 -5.01
CA GLN A 200 9.19 16.08 -5.29
C GLN A 200 9.92 15.26 -6.36
N ASP A 201 9.79 13.94 -6.34
CA ASP A 201 10.39 13.06 -7.33
C ASP A 201 9.75 13.26 -8.72
N ILE A 202 8.41 13.43 -8.81
CA ILE A 202 7.73 13.77 -10.06
C ILE A 202 8.29 15.07 -10.66
N VAL A 203 8.41 16.13 -9.85
CA VAL A 203 8.95 17.42 -10.29
C VAL A 203 10.35 17.25 -10.86
N THR A 204 11.20 16.49 -10.16
CA THR A 204 12.59 16.26 -10.55
C THR A 204 12.70 15.40 -11.80
N GLN A 205 12.00 14.28 -11.87
CA GLN A 205 12.10 13.32 -12.97
C GLN A 205 11.50 13.84 -14.28
N LEU A 206 10.46 14.68 -14.23
CA LEU A 206 9.86 15.30 -15.41
C LEU A 206 10.54 16.62 -15.80
N ASN A 207 11.55 17.10 -15.05
CA ASN A 207 12.20 18.38 -15.25
C ASN A 207 11.17 19.53 -15.35
N LEU A 208 10.23 19.60 -14.39
CA LEU A 208 9.24 20.67 -14.37
C LEU A 208 9.90 22.01 -13.97
N ASP A 209 9.66 23.06 -14.78
CA ASP A 209 10.21 24.39 -14.52
C ASP A 209 9.27 25.18 -13.59
N ARG A 210 9.68 25.34 -12.33
CA ARG A 210 8.95 26.10 -11.29
C ARG A 210 7.43 25.83 -11.33
N PRO A 211 7.02 24.55 -11.18
CA PRO A 211 5.64 24.17 -11.40
C PRO A 211 4.70 24.80 -10.36
N ALA A 212 3.50 25.16 -10.82
CA ALA A 212 2.40 25.45 -9.91
C ALA A 212 1.93 24.15 -9.26
N LEU A 213 1.97 24.09 -7.91
CA LEU A 213 1.59 22.90 -7.13
C LEU A 213 0.15 23.03 -6.64
N PHE A 214 -0.70 22.09 -7.04
CA PHE A 214 -2.08 22.00 -6.58
C PHE A 214 -2.32 20.66 -5.88
N ILE A 215 -2.40 20.69 -4.56
CA ILE A 215 -2.55 19.50 -3.70
C ILE A 215 -3.80 19.72 -2.87
N HIS A 216 -4.96 19.23 -3.37
CA HIS A 216 -6.25 19.57 -2.81
C HIS A 216 -7.31 18.49 -2.96
N GLY A 217 -8.36 18.62 -2.13
CA GLY A 217 -9.62 17.92 -2.29
C GLY A 217 -9.56 16.46 -1.86
N PHE A 218 -8.59 16.12 -1.00
CA PHE A 218 -8.51 14.77 -0.42
C PHE A 218 -9.65 14.50 0.55
N ARG A 219 -10.31 15.54 1.05
CA ARG A 219 -11.43 15.40 1.95
C ARG A 219 -12.68 14.89 1.24
N ARG A 220 -13.24 13.81 1.73
CA ARG A 220 -14.45 13.16 1.22
C ARG A 220 -15.46 13.04 2.36
N ASP A 221 -16.30 14.06 2.53
CA ASP A 221 -17.26 14.12 3.65
C ASP A 221 -18.42 13.12 3.53
N ASN A 222 -18.57 12.49 2.38
CA ASN A 222 -19.58 11.44 2.17
C ASN A 222 -19.08 10.02 2.45
N LEU A 223 -17.81 9.83 2.84
CA LEU A 223 -17.24 8.50 3.11
C LEU A 223 -17.19 8.23 4.62
N HIS A 224 -18.00 7.29 5.09
CA HIS A 224 -17.93 6.76 6.45
C HIS A 224 -16.88 5.66 6.51
N ILE A 225 -15.72 5.96 7.10
CA ILE A 225 -14.58 5.04 7.16
C ILE A 225 -14.58 4.33 8.50
N GLU A 226 -14.55 2.99 8.46
CA GLU A 226 -14.49 2.13 9.62
C GLU A 226 -13.31 1.16 9.50
N VAL A 227 -12.56 0.97 10.59
CA VAL A 227 -11.43 0.05 10.67
C VAL A 227 -11.70 -0.96 11.79
N VAL A 228 -11.78 -2.23 11.42
CA VAL A 228 -12.21 -3.30 12.33
C VAL A 228 -11.13 -4.37 12.42
N GLU A 229 -10.64 -4.62 13.63
CA GLU A 229 -9.76 -5.76 13.87
C GLU A 229 -10.60 -7.05 13.89
N LEU A 230 -10.39 -7.93 12.91
CA LEU A 230 -11.17 -9.14 12.72
C LEU A 230 -10.32 -10.29 12.20
N SER A 231 -10.37 -11.43 12.90
CA SER A 231 -9.63 -12.63 12.50
C SER A 231 -10.08 -13.15 11.12
N LYS A 232 -9.15 -13.69 10.34
CA LYS A 232 -9.41 -14.15 8.96
C LYS A 232 -10.63 -15.08 8.81
N PRO A 233 -10.85 -16.08 9.67
CA PRO A 233 -12.01 -16.99 9.53
C PRO A 233 -13.36 -16.29 9.62
N ARG A 234 -13.46 -15.18 10.34
CA ARG A 234 -14.72 -14.44 10.54
C ARG A 234 -15.02 -13.42 9.44
N ARG A 235 -14.06 -13.11 8.57
CA ARG A 235 -14.20 -12.04 7.56
C ARG A 235 -15.21 -12.34 6.48
N THR A 236 -15.33 -13.61 6.07
CA THR A 236 -16.33 -14.04 5.08
C THR A 236 -17.74 -13.90 5.62
N GLU A 237 -17.99 -14.38 6.84
CA GLU A 237 -19.27 -14.25 7.52
C GLU A 237 -19.65 -12.79 7.73
N PHE A 238 -18.74 -11.99 8.28
CA PHE A 238 -18.91 -10.56 8.44
C PHE A 238 -19.28 -9.85 7.13
N THR A 239 -18.53 -10.12 6.05
CA THR A 239 -18.76 -9.47 4.75
C THR A 239 -20.14 -9.83 4.19
N ARG A 240 -20.53 -11.11 4.28
CA ARG A 240 -21.85 -11.60 3.87
C ARG A 240 -22.97 -10.91 4.65
N ASP A 241 -22.85 -10.86 5.98
CA ASP A 241 -23.90 -10.31 6.85
C ASP A 241 -23.98 -8.80 6.72
N PHE A 242 -22.83 -8.11 6.60
CA PHE A 242 -22.77 -6.68 6.36
C PHE A 242 -23.44 -6.29 5.04
N LEU A 243 -23.18 -7.03 3.96
CA LEU A 243 -23.76 -6.77 2.64
C LEU A 243 -25.20 -7.34 2.48
N SER A 244 -25.77 -8.02 3.46
CA SER A 244 -27.16 -8.47 3.43
C SER A 244 -28.15 -7.31 3.42
N ASP A 245 -27.77 -6.18 3.99
CA ASP A 245 -28.50 -4.92 3.86
C ASP A 245 -28.38 -4.39 2.41
N LYS A 246 -29.51 -4.32 1.71
CA LYS A 246 -29.56 -3.89 0.30
C LYS A 246 -29.08 -2.45 0.10
N SER A 247 -29.26 -1.58 1.10
CA SER A 247 -28.82 -0.19 1.03
C SER A 247 -27.29 -0.05 0.95
N ARG A 248 -26.55 -1.09 1.32
CA ARG A 248 -25.08 -1.15 1.26
C ARG A 248 -24.52 -1.65 -0.07
N ARG A 249 -25.38 -1.90 -1.04
CA ARG A 249 -25.01 -2.33 -2.40
C ARG A 249 -25.41 -1.27 -3.43
N PRO A 250 -24.72 -1.10 -4.52
CA PRO A 250 -23.58 -1.89 -5.06
C PRO A 250 -22.31 -1.80 -4.21
N ALA A 251 -21.53 -2.91 -4.18
CA ALA A 251 -20.32 -2.99 -3.36
C ALA A 251 -19.11 -3.54 -4.12
N ILE A 252 -17.91 -3.10 -3.74
CA ILE A 252 -16.63 -3.67 -4.17
C ILE A 252 -15.95 -4.24 -2.93
N VAL A 253 -15.50 -5.50 -3.01
CA VAL A 253 -14.77 -6.18 -1.94
C VAL A 253 -13.38 -6.51 -2.42
N TYR A 254 -12.35 -5.90 -1.81
CA TYR A 254 -10.96 -6.17 -2.15
C TYR A 254 -10.42 -7.36 -1.37
N ALA A 255 -9.89 -8.34 -2.10
CA ALA A 255 -9.33 -9.57 -1.58
C ALA A 255 -7.82 -9.65 -1.89
N PRO A 256 -7.01 -10.25 -0.97
CA PRO A 256 -5.55 -10.25 -1.09
C PRO A 256 -5.00 -11.19 -2.16
N SER A 257 -5.80 -12.13 -2.68
CA SER A 257 -5.39 -13.09 -3.70
C SER A 257 -6.53 -13.47 -4.65
N ARG A 258 -6.18 -14.02 -5.81
CA ARG A 258 -7.14 -14.53 -6.80
C ARG A 258 -8.05 -15.58 -6.19
N LYS A 259 -7.48 -16.57 -5.49
CA LYS A 259 -8.22 -17.63 -4.80
C LYS A 259 -9.21 -17.07 -3.77
N ALA A 260 -8.76 -16.13 -2.91
CA ALA A 260 -9.64 -15.51 -1.94
C ALA A 260 -10.79 -14.72 -2.59
N ALA A 261 -10.55 -14.10 -3.75
CA ALA A 261 -11.59 -13.40 -4.50
C ALA A 261 -12.63 -14.36 -5.06
N GLU A 262 -12.21 -15.49 -5.62
CA GLU A 262 -13.11 -16.53 -6.17
C GLU A 262 -13.94 -17.20 -5.07
N GLU A 263 -13.29 -17.61 -3.97
CA GLU A 263 -13.96 -18.26 -2.83
C GLU A 263 -15.03 -17.34 -2.23
N LEU A 264 -14.66 -16.08 -1.94
CA LEU A 264 -15.61 -15.13 -1.36
C LEU A 264 -16.72 -14.76 -2.34
N ALA A 265 -16.43 -14.59 -3.63
CA ALA A 265 -17.46 -14.33 -4.64
C ALA A 265 -18.45 -15.49 -4.75
N GLY A 266 -17.98 -16.74 -4.67
CA GLY A 266 -18.83 -17.94 -4.62
C GLY A 266 -19.74 -17.96 -3.40
N GLU A 267 -19.23 -17.61 -2.22
CA GLU A 267 -20.04 -17.53 -1.00
C GLU A 267 -21.10 -16.42 -1.07
N LEU A 268 -20.72 -15.22 -1.52
CA LEU A 268 -21.64 -14.09 -1.66
C LEU A 268 -22.68 -14.35 -2.76
N GLY A 269 -22.28 -15.03 -3.85
CA GLY A 269 -23.13 -15.36 -4.99
C GLY A 269 -24.33 -16.27 -4.66
N ARG A 270 -24.29 -16.94 -3.50
CA ARG A 270 -25.42 -17.73 -2.98
C ARG A 270 -26.57 -16.85 -2.46
N ARG A 271 -26.32 -15.56 -2.19
CA ARG A 271 -27.32 -14.66 -1.59
C ARG A 271 -27.68 -13.46 -2.46
N PHE A 272 -26.74 -12.96 -3.25
CA PHE A 272 -26.95 -11.80 -4.13
C PHE A 272 -26.02 -11.86 -5.34
N PRO A 273 -26.35 -11.14 -6.45
CA PRO A 273 -25.55 -11.15 -7.68
C PRO A 273 -24.11 -10.69 -7.40
N ALA A 274 -23.17 -11.64 -7.33
CA ALA A 274 -21.76 -11.38 -7.07
C ALA A 274 -20.87 -12.13 -8.07
N ALA A 275 -19.69 -11.55 -8.40
CA ALA A 275 -18.70 -12.19 -9.25
C ALA A 275 -17.27 -11.81 -8.81
N ALA A 276 -16.32 -12.72 -9.07
CA ALA A 276 -14.90 -12.46 -8.90
C ALA A 276 -14.33 -11.65 -10.07
N TYR A 277 -13.30 -10.80 -9.78
CA TYR A 277 -12.54 -10.10 -10.80
C TYR A 277 -11.04 -10.04 -10.43
N HIS A 278 -10.20 -10.61 -11.30
CA HIS A 278 -8.74 -10.57 -11.12
C HIS A 278 -8.01 -10.80 -12.46
N ALA A 279 -6.73 -10.52 -12.50
CA ALA A 279 -5.91 -10.59 -13.71
C ALA A 279 -5.79 -12.02 -14.29
N GLY A 280 -6.07 -13.07 -13.52
CA GLY A 280 -6.06 -14.46 -14.00
C GLY A 280 -7.30 -14.88 -14.78
N LEU A 281 -8.35 -14.05 -14.82
CA LEU A 281 -9.52 -14.31 -15.67
C LEU A 281 -9.23 -13.95 -17.13
N ASP A 282 -9.85 -14.65 -18.07
CA ASP A 282 -9.76 -14.30 -19.49
C ASP A 282 -10.32 -12.88 -19.77
N PRO A 283 -9.85 -12.22 -20.82
CA PRO A 283 -10.27 -10.84 -21.12
C PRO A 283 -11.78 -10.69 -21.31
N GLY A 284 -12.44 -11.64 -21.95
CA GLY A 284 -13.88 -11.60 -22.19
C GLY A 284 -14.69 -11.72 -20.90
N THR A 285 -14.26 -12.56 -19.96
CA THR A 285 -14.89 -12.66 -18.65
C THR A 285 -14.66 -11.38 -17.83
N ARG A 286 -13.49 -10.79 -17.85
CA ARG A 286 -13.23 -9.50 -17.19
C ARG A 286 -14.13 -8.40 -17.71
N GLU A 287 -14.24 -8.27 -19.02
CA GLU A 287 -15.11 -7.28 -19.66
C GLU A 287 -16.59 -7.52 -19.31
N ARG A 288 -17.05 -8.77 -19.33
CA ARG A 288 -18.42 -9.13 -18.97
C ARG A 288 -18.75 -8.78 -17.52
N VAL A 289 -17.88 -9.13 -16.55
CA VAL A 289 -18.06 -8.79 -15.13
C VAL A 289 -18.13 -7.28 -14.94
N GLN A 290 -17.20 -6.54 -15.55
CA GLN A 290 -17.18 -5.09 -15.50
C GLN A 290 -18.46 -4.47 -16.06
N ARG A 291 -18.90 -4.90 -17.23
CA ARG A 291 -20.12 -4.41 -17.90
C ARG A 291 -21.37 -4.72 -17.07
N HIS A 292 -21.45 -5.92 -16.47
CA HIS A 292 -22.58 -6.30 -15.62
C HIS A 292 -22.61 -5.50 -14.31
N PHE A 293 -21.45 -5.18 -13.74
CA PHE A 293 -21.38 -4.33 -12.55
C PHE A 293 -21.79 -2.89 -12.86
N LEU A 294 -21.29 -2.31 -13.97
CA LEU A 294 -21.66 -0.96 -14.40
C LEU A 294 -23.17 -0.86 -14.69
N SER A 295 -23.77 -1.87 -15.32
CA SER A 295 -25.19 -1.89 -15.64
C SER A 295 -26.10 -2.27 -14.45
N GLY A 296 -25.55 -2.61 -13.29
CA GLY A 296 -26.32 -3.01 -12.11
C GLY A 296 -26.83 -4.46 -12.14
N LYS A 297 -26.46 -5.27 -13.13
CA LYS A 297 -26.75 -6.71 -13.15
C LYS A 297 -25.99 -7.50 -12.09
N LEU A 298 -24.79 -7.02 -11.72
CA LEU A 298 -24.06 -7.46 -10.55
C LEU A 298 -24.13 -6.37 -9.47
N GLU A 299 -24.40 -6.80 -8.25
CA GLU A 299 -24.47 -5.91 -7.09
C GLU A 299 -23.17 -5.91 -6.29
N VAL A 300 -22.36 -6.98 -6.39
CA VAL A 300 -21.08 -7.11 -5.68
C VAL A 300 -20.01 -7.63 -6.63
N VAL A 301 -18.85 -6.98 -6.60
CA VAL A 301 -17.63 -7.48 -7.23
C VAL A 301 -16.60 -7.76 -6.14
N VAL A 302 -16.12 -9.00 -6.07
CA VAL A 302 -14.99 -9.38 -5.20
C VAL A 302 -13.75 -9.42 -6.05
N ALA A 303 -12.79 -8.54 -5.76
CA ALA A 303 -11.68 -8.31 -6.68
C ALA A 303 -10.32 -8.25 -5.97
N THR A 304 -9.28 -8.58 -6.73
CA THR A 304 -7.93 -8.13 -6.40
C THR A 304 -7.74 -6.68 -6.88
N ILE A 305 -6.56 -6.09 -6.62
CA ILE A 305 -6.19 -4.75 -7.10
C ILE A 305 -6.35 -4.56 -8.62
N ALA A 306 -6.50 -5.66 -9.39
CA ALA A 306 -6.76 -5.61 -10.83
C ALA A 306 -8.11 -4.94 -11.20
N PHE A 307 -9.09 -4.93 -10.28
CA PHE A 307 -10.34 -4.18 -10.43
C PHE A 307 -10.13 -2.77 -9.90
N GLY A 308 -9.43 -1.99 -10.67
CA GLY A 308 -8.94 -0.70 -10.22
C GLY A 308 -9.15 0.40 -11.23
N MET A 309 -8.09 0.85 -11.87
CA MET A 309 -8.10 1.97 -12.80
C MET A 309 -9.10 1.77 -13.93
N GLY A 310 -9.89 2.80 -14.26
CA GLY A 310 -10.90 2.75 -15.33
C GLY A 310 -12.32 2.33 -14.92
N ILE A 311 -12.57 2.00 -13.65
CA ILE A 311 -13.94 1.73 -13.17
C ILE A 311 -14.59 3.05 -12.72
N ASP A 312 -15.58 3.49 -13.50
CA ASP A 312 -16.32 4.75 -13.23
C ASP A 312 -17.81 4.46 -12.99
N LYS A 313 -18.11 3.82 -11.83
CA LYS A 313 -19.48 3.63 -11.33
C LYS A 313 -19.71 4.62 -10.19
N ALA A 314 -20.66 5.54 -10.38
CA ALA A 314 -20.89 6.63 -9.45
C ALA A 314 -21.52 6.20 -8.12
N ASP A 315 -22.41 5.21 -8.16
CA ASP A 315 -23.31 4.80 -7.09
C ASP A 315 -22.79 3.63 -6.23
N VAL A 316 -21.48 3.40 -6.15
CA VAL A 316 -20.91 2.38 -5.24
C VAL A 316 -21.17 2.79 -3.79
N ARG A 317 -21.95 2.00 -3.06
CA ARG A 317 -22.34 2.31 -1.66
C ARG A 317 -21.34 1.79 -0.64
N THR A 318 -20.62 0.71 -0.96
CA THR A 318 -19.67 0.12 -0.01
C THR A 318 -18.39 -0.34 -0.70
N VAL A 319 -17.26 -0.08 -0.04
CA VAL A 319 -15.96 -0.69 -0.34
C VAL A 319 -15.46 -1.42 0.90
N ILE A 320 -15.20 -2.72 0.80
CA ILE A 320 -14.68 -3.54 1.90
C ILE A 320 -13.30 -4.05 1.52
N HIS A 321 -12.34 -3.93 2.43
CA HIS A 321 -11.05 -4.61 2.35
C HIS A 321 -11.06 -5.78 3.34
N ILE A 322 -11.00 -7.01 2.83
CA ILE A 322 -10.95 -8.21 3.69
C ILE A 322 -9.53 -8.56 4.17
N ALA A 323 -8.57 -7.74 3.85
CA ALA A 323 -7.19 -7.80 4.35
C ALA A 323 -6.58 -6.41 4.28
N LEU A 324 -5.49 -6.20 5.02
CA LEU A 324 -4.75 -4.94 4.95
C LEU A 324 -4.26 -4.69 3.51
N PRO A 325 -4.50 -3.51 2.92
CA PRO A 325 -3.93 -3.15 1.62
C PRO A 325 -2.41 -2.92 1.71
N ALA A 326 -1.74 -2.85 0.57
CA ALA A 326 -0.28 -2.76 0.51
C ALA A 326 0.28 -1.42 0.99
N SER A 327 -0.51 -0.34 0.91
CA SER A 327 -0.12 1.01 1.34
C SER A 327 -1.33 1.89 1.59
N VAL A 328 -1.12 3.05 2.23
CA VAL A 328 -2.16 4.06 2.45
C VAL A 328 -2.65 4.64 1.13
N GLU A 329 -1.75 4.81 0.16
CA GLU A 329 -2.05 5.33 -1.18
C GLU A 329 -2.99 4.38 -1.93
N ALA A 330 -2.67 3.08 -1.94
CA ALA A 330 -3.53 2.06 -2.55
C ALA A 330 -4.91 2.03 -1.87
N TYR A 331 -4.92 2.02 -0.54
CA TYR A 331 -6.16 2.08 0.24
C TYR A 331 -7.03 3.28 -0.14
N TYR A 332 -6.43 4.49 -0.18
CA TYR A 332 -7.16 5.71 -0.50
C TYR A 332 -7.72 5.68 -1.93
N GLN A 333 -6.95 5.18 -2.89
CA GLN A 333 -7.39 5.02 -4.28
C GLN A 333 -8.57 4.05 -4.42
N GLU A 334 -8.55 2.97 -3.65
CA GLU A 334 -9.57 1.93 -3.65
C GLU A 334 -10.86 2.38 -2.96
N ILE A 335 -10.79 3.02 -1.80
CA ILE A 335 -11.98 3.59 -1.12
C ILE A 335 -12.56 4.78 -1.89
N GLY A 336 -11.75 5.49 -2.65
CA GLY A 336 -12.17 6.61 -3.50
C GLY A 336 -13.15 6.23 -4.63
N ARG A 337 -13.42 4.92 -4.81
CA ARG A 337 -14.46 4.40 -5.73
C ARG A 337 -15.85 4.52 -5.16
N ALA A 338 -16.00 4.58 -3.84
CA ALA A 338 -17.29 4.72 -3.19
C ALA A 338 -17.83 6.16 -3.31
N GLY A 339 -19.13 6.31 -3.48
CA GLY A 339 -19.86 7.56 -3.39
C GLY A 339 -19.36 8.66 -4.32
N ARG A 340 -19.06 8.37 -5.57
CA ARG A 340 -18.67 9.39 -6.56
C ARG A 340 -19.81 10.32 -6.95
N ASP A 341 -21.04 9.91 -6.69
CA ASP A 341 -22.26 10.71 -6.81
C ASP A 341 -22.48 11.70 -5.64
N GLY A 342 -21.58 11.70 -4.65
CA GLY A 342 -21.66 12.55 -3.46
C GLY A 342 -22.57 12.00 -2.36
N LEU A 343 -23.27 10.90 -2.59
CA LEU A 343 -24.16 10.31 -1.58
C LEU A 343 -23.36 9.55 -0.51
N PRO A 344 -23.89 9.44 0.72
CA PRO A 344 -23.23 8.71 1.81
C PRO A 344 -22.86 7.28 1.41
N SER A 345 -21.63 6.90 1.67
CA SER A 345 -21.08 5.61 1.34
C SER A 345 -20.15 5.12 2.43
N ARG A 346 -20.01 3.80 2.57
CA ARG A 346 -19.22 3.19 3.65
C ARG A 346 -17.96 2.55 3.12
N THR A 347 -16.89 2.65 3.90
CA THR A 347 -15.65 1.93 3.63
C THR A 347 -15.22 1.18 4.88
N VAL A 348 -14.99 -0.11 4.76
CA VAL A 348 -14.64 -0.99 5.89
C VAL A 348 -13.31 -1.65 5.61
N LEU A 349 -12.36 -1.45 6.51
CA LEU A 349 -11.07 -2.12 6.49
C LEU A 349 -11.05 -3.20 7.58
N LEU A 350 -11.04 -4.46 7.18
CA LEU A 350 -10.85 -5.60 8.07
C LEU A 350 -9.38 -5.96 8.11
N TYR A 351 -8.78 -5.99 9.30
CA TYR A 351 -7.35 -6.26 9.44
C TYR A 351 -7.04 -7.12 10.65
N THR A 352 -5.85 -7.71 10.68
CA THR A 352 -5.18 -8.25 11.86
C THR A 352 -3.68 -8.03 11.72
N TYR A 353 -2.94 -8.11 12.82
CA TYR A 353 -1.47 -8.06 12.76
C TYR A 353 -0.87 -9.17 11.86
N ALA A 354 -1.56 -10.31 11.73
CA ALA A 354 -1.12 -11.39 10.84
C ALA A 354 -1.14 -11.03 9.33
N ASP A 355 -1.87 -9.97 8.93
CA ASP A 355 -1.87 -9.52 7.54
C ASP A 355 -0.53 -8.89 7.15
N ARG A 356 0.22 -8.31 8.11
CA ARG A 356 1.58 -7.83 7.90
C ARG A 356 2.51 -8.92 7.35
N LYS A 357 2.47 -10.14 7.93
CA LYS A 357 3.29 -11.26 7.47
C LYS A 357 3.03 -11.65 6.01
N MET A 358 1.80 -11.47 5.56
CA MET A 358 1.44 -11.69 4.16
C MET A 358 2.12 -10.66 3.25
N HIS A 359 2.15 -9.39 3.65
CA HIS A 359 2.84 -8.35 2.90
C HIS A 359 4.35 -8.50 2.92
N ASP A 360 4.94 -8.88 4.06
CA ASP A 360 6.37 -9.20 4.17
C ASP A 360 6.73 -10.34 3.20
N PHE A 361 5.92 -11.40 3.14
CA PHE A 361 6.11 -12.51 2.21
C PHE A 361 6.04 -12.04 0.73
N PHE A 362 5.09 -11.21 0.36
CA PHE A 362 5.01 -10.67 -1.01
C PHE A 362 6.19 -9.74 -1.31
N LEU A 363 6.60 -8.93 -0.34
CA LEU A 363 7.75 -8.06 -0.50
C LEU A 363 9.04 -8.86 -0.75
N ASP A 364 9.31 -9.87 0.08
CA ASP A 364 10.51 -10.72 -0.06
C ASP A 364 10.50 -11.49 -1.39
N ARG A 365 9.32 -11.89 -1.88
CA ARG A 365 9.17 -12.52 -3.19
C ARG A 365 9.41 -11.55 -4.35
N ASP A 366 8.92 -10.31 -4.26
CA ASP A 366 8.96 -9.33 -5.35
C ASP A 366 10.23 -8.48 -5.34
N TYR A 367 10.99 -8.53 -4.26
CA TYR A 367 12.28 -7.85 -4.08
C TYR A 367 13.35 -8.86 -3.63
N PRO A 368 14.01 -9.54 -4.59
CA PRO A 368 15.07 -10.50 -4.29
C PRO A 368 16.19 -9.85 -3.46
N VAL A 369 16.92 -10.65 -2.68
CA VAL A 369 18.01 -10.12 -1.84
C VAL A 369 19.14 -9.51 -2.69
N ALA A 370 19.79 -8.46 -2.18
CA ALA A 370 20.84 -7.72 -2.92
C ALA A 370 21.96 -8.60 -3.46
N THR A 371 22.24 -9.73 -2.80
CA THR A 371 23.22 -10.73 -3.26
C THR A 371 22.79 -11.42 -4.55
N GLU A 372 21.50 -11.70 -4.74
CA GLU A 372 20.94 -12.28 -5.97
C GLU A 372 21.01 -11.27 -7.12
N LEU A 373 20.62 -10.01 -6.88
CA LEU A 373 20.79 -8.94 -7.86
C LEU A 373 22.25 -8.77 -8.27
N THR A 374 23.19 -8.85 -7.32
CA THR A 374 24.62 -8.76 -7.60
C THR A 374 25.08 -9.91 -8.50
N ARG A 375 24.62 -11.14 -8.26
CA ARG A 375 24.90 -12.29 -9.12
C ARG A 375 24.38 -12.08 -10.54
N VAL A 376 23.13 -11.64 -10.66
CA VAL A 376 22.50 -11.34 -11.96
C VAL A 376 23.24 -10.19 -12.66
N SER A 377 23.49 -9.08 -11.98
CA SER A 377 24.19 -7.90 -12.54
C SER A 377 25.57 -8.22 -13.08
N ARG A 378 26.35 -9.07 -12.38
CA ARG A 378 27.68 -9.53 -12.84
C ARG A 378 27.62 -10.46 -14.04
N ALA A 379 26.51 -11.20 -14.20
CA ALA A 379 26.32 -12.13 -15.30
C ALA A 379 25.70 -11.47 -16.54
N LEU A 380 25.15 -10.27 -16.42
CA LEU A 380 24.68 -9.50 -17.57
C LEU A 380 25.89 -9.08 -18.44
N THR A 381 25.72 -9.21 -19.77
CA THR A 381 26.67 -8.73 -20.76
C THR A 381 26.24 -7.40 -21.34
N ASP A 382 27.12 -6.72 -22.06
CA ASP A 382 26.81 -5.46 -22.76
C ASP A 382 25.96 -5.72 -24.02
N GLU A 383 25.88 -6.98 -24.48
CA GLU A 383 25.03 -7.43 -25.57
C GLU A 383 23.68 -7.96 -25.03
N HIS A 384 22.62 -7.85 -25.83
CA HIS A 384 21.31 -8.38 -25.49
C HIS A 384 21.35 -9.93 -25.43
N GLN A 385 20.83 -10.50 -24.36
CA GLN A 385 20.76 -11.93 -24.13
C GLN A 385 19.36 -12.34 -23.62
N PRO A 386 18.90 -13.56 -23.95
CA PRO A 386 17.63 -14.09 -23.44
C PRO A 386 17.67 -14.32 -21.92
N LEU A 387 16.56 -14.06 -21.25
CA LEU A 387 16.42 -14.23 -19.79
C LEU A 387 16.55 -15.68 -19.33
N ASP A 388 16.01 -16.62 -20.09
CA ASP A 388 16.06 -18.07 -19.82
C ASP A 388 17.50 -18.60 -19.85
N LEU A 389 18.32 -18.15 -20.84
CA LEU A 389 19.73 -18.49 -20.92
C LEU A 389 20.50 -17.97 -19.69
N LEU A 390 20.16 -16.74 -19.24
CA LEU A 390 20.76 -16.16 -18.04
C LEU A 390 20.40 -16.95 -16.78
N ALA A 391 19.14 -17.33 -16.61
CA ALA A 391 18.67 -18.14 -15.49
C ALA A 391 19.34 -19.52 -15.45
N HIS A 392 19.42 -20.18 -16.61
CA HIS A 392 20.09 -21.47 -16.73
C HIS A 392 21.58 -21.39 -16.37
N ARG A 393 22.31 -20.38 -16.90
CA ARG A 393 23.74 -20.15 -16.62
C ARG A 393 23.99 -19.88 -15.13
N LEU A 394 23.09 -19.13 -14.46
CA LEU A 394 23.22 -18.83 -13.04
C LEU A 394 22.73 -19.96 -12.14
N LYS A 395 22.03 -20.96 -12.67
CA LYS A 395 21.29 -21.98 -11.91
C LYS A 395 20.38 -21.35 -10.85
N MET A 396 19.62 -20.33 -11.26
CA MET A 396 18.67 -19.60 -10.43
C MET A 396 17.25 -19.79 -10.96
N ASP A 397 16.28 -19.66 -10.06
CA ASP A 397 14.88 -19.65 -10.46
C ASP A 397 14.58 -18.51 -11.44
N MET A 398 13.80 -18.82 -12.49
CA MET A 398 13.50 -17.89 -13.57
C MET A 398 12.75 -16.64 -13.06
N ASP A 399 11.85 -16.80 -12.08
CA ASP A 399 11.09 -15.69 -11.49
C ASP A 399 12.02 -14.74 -10.72
N VAL A 400 13.01 -15.30 -9.98
CA VAL A 400 14.02 -14.51 -9.25
C VAL A 400 14.93 -13.74 -10.23
N VAL A 401 15.36 -14.36 -11.33
CA VAL A 401 16.18 -13.69 -12.35
C VAL A 401 15.37 -12.58 -13.04
N ALA A 402 14.15 -12.87 -13.45
CA ALA A 402 13.27 -11.89 -14.10
C ALA A 402 13.04 -10.66 -13.21
N LYS A 403 12.72 -10.87 -11.93
CA LYS A 403 12.55 -9.79 -10.95
C LYS A 403 13.85 -9.03 -10.68
N SER A 404 14.98 -9.74 -10.57
CA SER A 404 16.27 -9.09 -10.39
C SER A 404 16.61 -8.17 -11.57
N VAL A 405 16.38 -8.63 -12.80
CA VAL A 405 16.58 -7.81 -14.02
C VAL A 405 15.62 -6.62 -14.05
N GLU A 406 14.34 -6.81 -13.70
CA GLU A 406 13.36 -5.73 -13.60
C GLU A 406 13.81 -4.65 -12.59
N LYS A 407 14.31 -5.06 -11.43
CA LYS A 407 14.81 -4.12 -10.41
C LYS A 407 16.10 -3.42 -10.87
N LEU A 408 17.02 -4.12 -11.48
CA LEU A 408 18.22 -3.53 -12.09
C LEU A 408 17.86 -2.52 -13.19
N ALA A 409 16.89 -2.84 -14.04
CA ALA A 409 16.40 -1.93 -15.06
C ALA A 409 15.73 -0.69 -14.45
N GLY A 410 14.96 -0.87 -13.38
CA GLY A 410 14.38 0.24 -12.61
C GLY A 410 15.41 1.16 -11.99
N GLN A 411 16.62 0.66 -11.68
CA GLN A 411 17.77 1.45 -11.22
C GLN A 411 18.66 1.98 -12.36
N GLY A 412 18.34 1.69 -13.63
CA GLY A 412 19.10 2.09 -14.80
C GLY A 412 20.35 1.22 -15.08
N ALA A 413 20.56 0.14 -14.31
CA ALA A 413 21.73 -0.74 -14.43
C ALA A 413 21.56 -1.88 -15.45
N ALA A 414 20.34 -2.07 -15.96
CA ALA A 414 20.02 -3.01 -17.05
C ALA A 414 19.03 -2.37 -18.02
N GLN A 415 18.97 -2.91 -19.23
CA GLN A 415 17.98 -2.55 -20.23
C GLN A 415 17.27 -3.81 -20.73
N ILE A 416 15.96 -3.72 -20.87
CA ILE A 416 15.11 -4.78 -21.44
C ILE A 416 14.60 -4.25 -22.78
N ASP A 417 14.79 -4.98 -23.85
CA ASP A 417 14.28 -4.62 -25.18
C ASP A 417 12.83 -5.08 -25.40
N MET A 418 12.27 -4.76 -26.57
CA MET A 418 10.89 -5.14 -26.92
C MET A 418 10.69 -6.66 -27.11
N ALA A 419 11.77 -7.41 -27.29
CA ALA A 419 11.76 -8.87 -27.40
C ALA A 419 11.97 -9.56 -26.03
N GLY A 420 12.10 -8.79 -24.95
CA GLY A 420 12.36 -9.29 -23.60
C GLY A 420 13.81 -9.72 -23.37
N GLN A 421 14.72 -9.37 -24.28
CA GLN A 421 16.14 -9.60 -24.09
C GLN A 421 16.75 -8.53 -23.17
N VAL A 422 17.79 -8.91 -22.43
CA VAL A 422 18.36 -8.08 -21.37
C VAL A 422 19.84 -7.82 -21.60
N ARG A 423 20.29 -6.60 -21.29
CA ARG A 423 21.72 -6.24 -21.30
C ARG A 423 22.10 -5.38 -20.11
N ARG A 424 23.37 -5.33 -19.78
CA ARG A 424 23.92 -4.46 -18.75
C ARG A 424 24.06 -3.03 -19.27
N ILE A 425 23.81 -2.06 -18.40
CA ILE A 425 24.24 -0.69 -18.57
C ILE A 425 25.42 -0.46 -17.62
N PRO A 426 26.64 -0.25 -18.14
CA PRO A 426 27.85 -0.12 -17.32
C PRO A 426 27.85 1.22 -16.55
N GLY A 427 28.61 1.28 -15.44
CA GLY A 427 28.87 2.50 -14.70
C GLY A 427 27.75 2.95 -13.75
N ILE A 428 26.65 2.23 -13.64
CA ILE A 428 25.53 2.58 -12.76
C ILE A 428 25.67 1.90 -11.39
N ALA A 429 25.75 2.71 -10.35
CA ALA A 429 25.71 2.26 -8.94
C ALA A 429 24.23 2.08 -8.53
N TRP A 430 23.78 0.84 -8.47
CA TRP A 430 22.37 0.50 -8.23
C TRP A 430 22.06 0.07 -6.79
N GLN A 431 23.05 -0.38 -6.01
CA GLN A 431 22.83 -1.05 -4.73
C GLN A 431 22.11 -0.17 -3.71
N SER A 432 22.64 1.04 -3.47
CA SER A 432 22.04 1.95 -2.49
C SER A 432 20.62 2.38 -2.87
N GLY A 433 20.35 2.62 -4.16
CA GLY A 433 19.00 2.95 -4.64
C GLY A 433 18.03 1.78 -4.46
N TYR A 434 18.48 0.55 -4.72
CA TYR A 434 17.67 -0.64 -4.48
C TYR A 434 17.35 -0.87 -3.00
N GLU A 435 18.34 -0.78 -2.12
CA GLU A 435 18.17 -0.93 -0.68
C GLU A 435 17.19 0.12 -0.12
N GLN A 436 17.33 1.38 -0.53
CA GLN A 436 16.39 2.44 -0.19
C GLN A 436 14.97 2.13 -0.67
N GLN A 437 14.82 1.59 -1.89
CA GLN A 437 13.51 1.21 -2.42
C GLN A 437 12.86 0.10 -1.59
N VAL A 438 13.61 -0.94 -1.22
CA VAL A 438 13.12 -2.01 -0.34
C VAL A 438 12.70 -1.46 1.02
N GLN A 439 13.53 -0.60 1.61
CA GLN A 439 13.23 0.04 2.90
C GLN A 439 11.99 0.92 2.82
N PHE A 440 11.84 1.67 1.74
CA PHE A 440 10.64 2.47 1.51
C PHE A 440 9.38 1.59 1.41
N ARG A 441 9.43 0.47 0.66
CA ARG A 441 8.31 -0.48 0.57
C ARG A 441 7.92 -1.05 1.93
N ARG A 442 8.89 -1.39 2.77
CA ARG A 442 8.63 -1.80 4.16
C ARG A 442 7.95 -0.68 4.96
N SER A 443 8.41 0.55 4.82
CA SER A 443 7.79 1.70 5.49
C SER A 443 6.34 1.96 5.06
N GLN A 444 5.96 1.64 3.81
CA GLN A 444 4.57 1.73 3.36
C GLN A 444 3.67 0.72 4.09
N ILE A 445 4.16 -0.52 4.28
CA ILE A 445 3.45 -1.54 5.06
C ILE A 445 3.32 -1.10 6.53
N ASP A 446 4.37 -0.50 7.11
CA ASP A 446 4.32 0.03 8.47
C ASP A 446 3.29 1.14 8.61
N ARG A 447 3.24 2.09 7.67
CA ARG A 447 2.29 3.21 7.68
C ARG A 447 0.83 2.79 7.56
N ILE A 448 0.51 1.82 6.70
CA ILE A 448 -0.88 1.35 6.61
C ILE A 448 -1.29 0.55 7.85
N MET A 449 -0.37 -0.19 8.47
CA MET A 449 -0.60 -0.85 9.75
C MET A 449 -0.80 0.18 10.87
N GLU A 450 0.03 1.22 10.93
CA GLU A 450 -0.11 2.33 11.86
C GLU A 450 -1.44 3.06 11.68
N TYR A 451 -1.84 3.35 10.44
CA TYR A 451 -3.14 3.93 10.12
C TYR A 451 -4.31 3.09 10.68
N ALA A 452 -4.24 1.76 10.51
CA ALA A 452 -5.27 0.86 11.01
C ALA A 452 -5.32 0.81 12.54
N GLN A 453 -4.18 0.86 13.21
CA GLN A 453 -4.05 0.66 14.66
C GLN A 453 -4.11 1.95 15.48
N THR A 454 -3.96 3.12 14.87
CA THR A 454 -3.94 4.38 15.63
C THR A 454 -5.36 4.92 15.78
N PRO A 455 -5.82 5.20 17.01
CA PRO A 455 -7.12 5.81 17.26
C PRO A 455 -7.08 7.30 16.93
N GLN A 456 -7.47 7.64 15.71
CA GLN A 456 -7.51 9.01 15.20
C GLN A 456 -8.61 9.15 14.12
N CYS A 457 -8.97 10.38 13.80
CA CYS A 457 -9.89 10.63 12.69
C CYS A 457 -9.34 10.02 11.39
N ARG A 458 -10.05 9.04 10.83
CA ARG A 458 -9.62 8.26 9.66
C ARG A 458 -9.37 9.15 8.44
N MET A 459 -10.27 10.08 8.17
CA MET A 459 -10.15 11.00 7.04
C MET A 459 -8.99 11.98 7.22
N THR A 460 -8.84 12.59 8.39
CA THR A 460 -7.74 13.52 8.68
C THR A 460 -6.38 12.84 8.56
N ALA A 461 -6.27 11.58 8.98
CA ALA A 461 -5.04 10.80 8.83
C ALA A 461 -4.66 10.60 7.35
N LEU A 462 -5.65 10.27 6.50
CA LEU A 462 -5.44 10.14 5.05
C LEU A 462 -5.02 11.48 4.41
N ILE A 463 -5.70 12.56 4.74
CA ILE A 463 -5.41 13.90 4.20
C ILE A 463 -3.97 14.33 4.53
N ARG A 464 -3.55 14.14 5.79
CA ARG A 464 -2.18 14.44 6.25
C ARG A 464 -1.13 13.61 5.52
N HIS A 465 -1.43 12.36 5.22
CA HIS A 465 -0.52 11.46 4.50
C HIS A 465 -0.15 12.00 3.11
N PHE A 466 -1.06 12.69 2.44
CA PHE A 466 -0.83 13.30 1.12
C PHE A 466 -0.28 14.73 1.19
N GLY A 467 -0.14 15.29 2.39
CA GLY A 467 0.41 16.64 2.59
C GLY A 467 -0.59 17.78 2.38
N ASP A 468 -1.88 17.50 2.31
CA ASP A 468 -2.93 18.52 2.27
C ASP A 468 -3.18 19.04 3.70
N CYS A 469 -2.41 20.06 4.08
CA CYS A 469 -2.50 20.66 5.43
C CYS A 469 -3.77 21.50 5.63
N ALA A 470 -4.35 22.04 4.57
CA ALA A 470 -5.51 22.92 4.66
C ALA A 470 -6.75 22.16 5.11
N ASP A 471 -7.03 21.02 4.49
CA ASP A 471 -8.19 20.18 4.79
C ASP A 471 -7.99 19.28 6.03
N ALA A 472 -6.75 19.15 6.52
CA ALA A 472 -6.41 18.29 7.65
C ALA A 472 -6.70 18.90 9.04
N SER A 473 -7.15 20.15 9.09
CA SER A 473 -7.34 20.92 10.35
C SER A 473 -8.53 20.46 11.18
N LYS A 474 -9.56 19.87 10.56
CA LYS A 474 -10.80 19.48 11.23
C LYS A 474 -11.07 17.98 11.14
N PRO A 475 -11.55 17.33 12.22
CA PRO A 475 -12.02 15.94 12.15
C PRO A 475 -13.20 15.81 11.18
N CYS A 476 -13.44 14.59 10.64
CA CYS A 476 -14.51 14.40 9.65
C CYS A 476 -15.93 14.36 10.27
N GLY A 477 -16.05 13.99 11.54
CA GLY A 477 -17.32 13.92 12.25
C GLY A 477 -18.15 12.65 12.03
N HIS A 478 -17.73 11.71 11.14
CA HIS A 478 -18.57 10.56 10.75
C HIS A 478 -17.83 9.23 10.56
N CYS A 479 -16.52 9.16 10.82
CA CYS A 479 -15.81 7.87 10.86
C CYS A 479 -16.00 7.14 12.20
N ASP A 480 -15.54 5.91 12.31
CA ASP A 480 -15.60 5.08 13.53
C ASP A 480 -14.94 5.73 14.76
N PHE A 481 -13.99 6.63 14.53
CA PHE A 481 -13.35 7.40 15.60
C PHE A 481 -14.18 8.61 16.01
N CYS A 482 -14.69 9.40 15.05
CA CYS A 482 -15.39 10.66 15.32
C CYS A 482 -16.84 10.45 15.81
N ALA A 483 -17.51 9.41 15.29
CA ALA A 483 -18.91 9.11 15.57
C ALA A 483 -19.12 7.60 15.80
N PRO A 484 -18.59 7.03 16.89
CA PRO A 484 -18.64 5.60 17.15
C PRO A 484 -20.08 5.06 17.22
N ALA A 485 -21.05 5.85 17.70
CA ALA A 485 -22.45 5.45 17.75
C ALA A 485 -23.08 5.24 16.36
N SER A 486 -22.53 5.83 15.30
CA SER A 486 -23.00 5.68 13.92
C SER A 486 -22.26 4.59 13.13
N ALA A 487 -21.30 3.91 13.74
CA ALA A 487 -20.56 2.80 13.12
C ALA A 487 -21.50 1.66 12.79
N ALA A 488 -21.33 1.06 11.62
CA ALA A 488 -22.16 -0.04 11.14
C ALA A 488 -21.40 -1.38 11.06
N ALA A 489 -20.07 -1.32 11.02
CA ALA A 489 -19.21 -2.50 10.93
C ALA A 489 -18.79 -3.03 12.31
N GLN A 490 -18.92 -2.22 13.35
CA GLN A 490 -18.60 -2.58 14.73
C GLN A 490 -19.55 -1.87 15.70
N THR A 491 -19.75 -2.46 16.88
CA THR A 491 -20.58 -1.87 17.92
C THR A 491 -19.71 -1.20 18.97
N PHE A 492 -20.14 -0.05 19.45
CA PHE A 492 -19.54 0.64 20.58
C PHE A 492 -20.54 0.67 21.73
N ARG A 493 -20.04 0.54 22.94
CA ARG A 493 -20.85 0.57 24.18
C ARG A 493 -20.21 1.45 25.24
N GLU A 494 -21.00 1.88 26.18
CA GLU A 494 -20.49 2.51 27.38
C GLU A 494 -19.64 1.53 28.20
N PRO A 495 -18.63 2.01 28.93
CA PRO A 495 -17.84 1.16 29.81
C PRO A 495 -18.66 0.67 31.00
N SER A 496 -18.43 -0.55 31.42
CA SER A 496 -18.93 -1.08 32.71
C SER A 496 -18.27 -0.34 33.88
N SER A 497 -18.84 -0.45 35.08
CA SER A 497 -18.25 0.17 36.28
C SER A 497 -16.82 -0.29 36.59
N SER A 498 -16.42 -1.51 36.19
CA SER A 498 -15.05 -2.01 36.34
C SER A 498 -14.12 -1.38 35.30
N GLU A 499 -14.57 -1.24 34.06
CA GLU A 499 -13.82 -0.61 33.00
C GLU A 499 -13.67 0.91 33.24
N ASP A 500 -14.71 1.61 33.75
CA ASP A 500 -14.60 3.02 34.13
C ASP A 500 -13.52 3.23 35.20
N ARG A 501 -13.45 2.35 36.20
CA ARG A 501 -12.34 2.38 37.19
C ARG A 501 -10.98 2.19 36.55
N SER A 502 -10.87 1.29 35.59
CA SER A 502 -9.62 1.04 34.83
C SER A 502 -9.24 2.24 33.98
N LEU A 503 -10.19 2.86 33.28
CA LEU A 503 -9.98 4.08 32.49
C LEU A 503 -9.46 5.23 33.38
N ARG A 504 -10.06 5.45 34.55
CA ARG A 504 -9.61 6.47 35.51
C ARG A 504 -8.24 6.13 36.10
N ALA A 505 -7.90 4.85 36.28
CA ALA A 505 -6.57 4.44 36.72
C ALA A 505 -5.49 4.76 35.68
N VAL A 506 -5.78 4.57 34.38
CA VAL A 506 -4.88 4.96 33.29
C VAL A 506 -4.65 6.48 33.28
N LEU A 507 -5.73 7.29 33.39
CA LEU A 507 -5.61 8.76 33.41
C LEU A 507 -4.74 9.22 34.60
N ARG A 508 -4.97 8.68 35.79
CA ARG A 508 -4.14 8.99 36.99
C ARG A 508 -2.67 8.58 36.82
N ALA A 509 -2.39 7.44 36.17
CA ALA A 509 -1.02 6.99 35.93
C ALA A 509 -0.26 7.85 34.90
N LEU A 510 -0.97 8.60 34.09
CA LEU A 510 -0.42 9.53 33.11
C LEU A 510 -0.36 10.97 33.62
N ASP A 511 -1.03 11.27 34.74
CA ASP A 511 -1.04 12.60 35.32
C ASP A 511 0.35 13.06 35.73
N GLY A 512 0.68 14.33 35.43
CA GLY A 512 2.02 14.91 35.66
C GLY A 512 3.15 14.28 34.84
N SER A 513 2.89 13.37 33.88
CA SER A 513 3.89 12.75 33.04
C SER A 513 3.92 13.36 31.64
N MET A 514 5.13 13.45 31.03
CA MET A 514 5.29 13.80 29.62
C MET A 514 4.94 12.64 28.66
N GLY A 515 4.16 11.66 29.15
CA GLY A 515 3.79 10.46 28.42
C GLY A 515 4.63 9.24 28.78
N ARG A 516 3.98 8.06 28.71
CA ARG A 516 4.55 6.75 29.06
C ARG A 516 4.36 5.74 27.94
N SER A 517 5.32 4.84 27.77
CA SER A 517 5.17 3.69 26.86
C SER A 517 3.94 2.88 27.23
N THR A 518 3.07 2.58 26.25
CA THR A 518 1.85 1.79 26.48
C THR A 518 2.14 0.38 26.97
N GLY A 519 3.30 -0.19 26.59
CA GLY A 519 3.77 -1.48 27.10
C GLY A 519 4.09 -1.43 28.58
N LYS A 520 4.78 -0.38 29.03
CA LYS A 520 5.11 -0.20 30.45
C LYS A 520 3.86 0.10 31.27
N LEU A 521 2.94 0.93 30.76
CA LEU A 521 1.64 1.17 31.41
C LEU A 521 0.84 -0.11 31.63
N PHE A 522 0.78 -0.98 30.62
CA PHE A 522 0.12 -2.28 30.72
C PHE A 522 0.69 -3.12 31.86
N THR A 523 2.03 -3.24 31.90
CA THR A 523 2.73 -4.05 32.91
C THR A 523 2.58 -3.47 34.31
N ASP A 524 2.75 -2.14 34.45
CA ASP A 524 2.75 -1.46 35.74
C ASP A 524 1.35 -1.42 36.38
N LEU A 525 0.30 -1.30 35.57
CA LEU A 525 -1.07 -1.17 36.05
C LEU A 525 -1.77 -2.52 36.24
N GLY A 526 -1.46 -3.53 35.46
CA GLY A 526 -2.04 -4.88 35.55
C GLY A 526 -3.58 -4.91 35.51
N LEU A 527 -4.22 -3.95 34.81
CA LEU A 527 -5.67 -3.76 34.83
C LEU A 527 -6.44 -4.83 34.05
N THR A 528 -5.79 -5.42 33.05
CA THR A 528 -6.36 -6.45 32.18
C THR A 528 -5.38 -7.62 32.06
N LYS A 529 -5.90 -8.82 31.81
CA LYS A 529 -5.06 -10.01 31.57
C LYS A 529 -4.44 -9.98 30.16
N GLU A 530 -5.23 -9.56 29.19
CA GLU A 530 -4.84 -9.53 27.80
C GLU A 530 -4.41 -8.11 27.40
N ARG A 531 -3.34 -8.01 26.64
CA ARG A 531 -2.85 -6.74 26.12
C ARG A 531 -3.90 -6.06 25.21
N HIS A 532 -4.62 -6.84 24.43
CA HIS A 532 -5.68 -6.36 23.56
C HIS A 532 -6.76 -5.58 24.33
N ASP A 533 -7.22 -6.12 25.47
CA ASP A 533 -8.24 -5.46 26.28
C ASP A 533 -7.74 -4.12 26.85
N PHE A 534 -6.45 -4.05 27.20
CA PHE A 534 -5.83 -2.80 27.63
C PHE A 534 -5.76 -1.77 26.50
N ASP A 535 -5.40 -2.19 25.30
CA ASP A 535 -5.36 -1.31 24.14
C ASP A 535 -6.77 -0.79 23.80
N LEU A 536 -7.85 -1.56 23.98
CA LEU A 536 -9.25 -1.07 23.85
C LEU A 536 -9.59 0.05 24.84
N LEU A 537 -9.07 -0.01 26.08
CA LEU A 537 -9.23 1.08 27.06
C LEU A 537 -8.51 2.36 26.59
N LEU A 538 -7.27 2.23 26.11
CA LEU A 538 -6.50 3.36 25.58
C LEU A 538 -7.18 3.98 24.36
N ASP A 539 -7.68 3.16 23.45
CA ASP A 539 -8.39 3.60 22.25
C ASP A 539 -9.71 4.32 22.62
N GLY A 540 -10.40 3.84 23.64
CA GLY A 540 -11.59 4.51 24.19
C GLY A 540 -11.28 5.90 24.74
N LEU A 541 -10.23 6.04 25.55
CA LEU A 541 -9.79 7.34 26.08
C LEU A 541 -9.32 8.29 24.97
N ALA A 542 -8.60 7.77 23.98
CA ALA A 542 -8.17 8.58 22.83
C ALA A 542 -9.36 9.06 22.00
N ARG A 543 -10.37 8.22 21.82
CA ARG A 543 -11.62 8.56 21.12
C ARG A 543 -12.41 9.63 21.85
N ALA A 544 -12.42 9.59 23.20
CA ALA A 544 -13.01 10.63 24.05
C ALA A 544 -12.17 11.93 24.10
N GLY A 545 -11.01 11.97 23.44
CA GLY A 545 -10.14 13.14 23.42
C GLY A 545 -9.34 13.36 24.73
N LEU A 546 -9.35 12.40 25.66
CA LEU A 546 -8.69 12.53 26.97
C LEU A 546 -7.21 12.14 26.94
N LEU A 547 -6.80 11.39 25.95
CA LEU A 547 -5.42 10.93 25.77
C LEU A 547 -5.05 10.96 24.28
N GLN A 548 -3.78 11.11 24.00
CA GLN A 548 -3.21 10.92 22.65
C GLN A 548 -2.14 9.83 22.67
N THR A 549 -2.05 9.09 21.56
CA THR A 549 -1.01 8.08 21.35
C THR A 549 -0.10 8.50 20.21
N THR A 550 1.22 8.42 20.41
CA THR A 550 2.24 8.68 19.40
C THR A 550 3.10 7.44 19.21
N SER A 551 3.56 7.20 17.98
CA SER A 551 4.55 6.16 17.70
C SER A 551 5.94 6.77 17.79
N GLU A 552 6.79 6.21 18.65
CA GLU A 552 8.20 6.58 18.79
C GLU A 552 9.08 5.38 18.43
N THR A 553 10.31 5.67 17.99
CA THR A 553 11.30 4.63 17.69
C THR A 553 12.47 4.76 18.65
N PHE A 554 12.96 3.62 19.10
CA PHE A 554 14.17 3.52 19.93
C PHE A 554 15.13 2.53 19.26
N THR A 555 16.39 2.93 19.13
CA THR A 555 17.45 2.04 18.64
C THR A 555 18.16 1.43 19.86
N ASN A 556 18.11 0.09 19.99
CA ASN A 556 18.78 -0.60 21.08
C ASN A 556 20.32 -0.63 20.86
N GLY A 557 21.07 -1.09 21.87
CA GLY A 557 22.53 -1.19 21.81
C GLY A 557 23.07 -2.06 20.66
N ASP A 558 22.25 -2.93 20.09
CA ASP A 558 22.58 -3.82 18.94
C ASP A 558 22.27 -3.16 17.59
N GLY A 559 21.92 -1.86 17.56
CA GLY A 559 21.57 -1.13 16.33
C GLY A 559 20.18 -1.45 15.77
N LYS A 560 19.34 -2.22 16.49
CA LYS A 560 17.99 -2.56 16.03
C LYS A 560 17.01 -1.47 16.46
N THR A 561 16.34 -0.85 15.50
CA THR A 561 15.27 0.11 15.75
C THR A 561 13.97 -0.61 16.11
N ILE A 562 13.42 -0.29 17.28
CA ILE A 562 12.16 -0.82 17.79
C ILE A 562 11.15 0.33 17.84
N SER A 563 10.00 0.15 17.22
CA SER A 563 8.88 1.07 17.32
C SER A 563 8.02 0.72 18.52
N PHE A 564 7.61 1.73 19.29
CA PHE A 564 6.71 1.58 20.42
C PHE A 564 5.70 2.73 20.48
N LYS A 565 4.52 2.46 21.05
CA LYS A 565 3.50 3.47 21.28
C LYS A 565 3.70 4.14 22.65
N LYS A 566 3.56 5.45 22.68
CA LYS A 566 3.59 6.29 23.88
C LYS A 566 2.23 6.94 24.05
N ALA A 567 1.67 6.91 25.26
CA ALA A 567 0.43 7.56 25.62
C ALA A 567 0.72 8.78 26.50
N SER A 568 0.05 9.90 26.23
CA SER A 568 0.10 11.13 27.03
C SER A 568 -1.29 11.75 27.15
N LEU A 569 -1.56 12.47 28.22
CA LEU A 569 -2.82 13.19 28.39
C LEU A 569 -2.91 14.37 27.41
N THR A 570 -4.10 14.61 26.90
CA THR A 570 -4.44 15.87 26.22
C THR A 570 -4.69 16.97 27.25
N PHE A 571 -4.93 18.20 26.80
CA PHE A 571 -5.33 19.29 27.69
C PHE A 571 -6.65 18.95 28.42
N GLU A 572 -7.62 18.39 27.70
CA GLU A 572 -8.90 17.95 28.25
C GLU A 572 -8.72 16.82 29.28
N GLY A 573 -7.80 15.88 29.02
CA GLY A 573 -7.47 14.81 29.96
C GLY A 573 -6.79 15.30 31.24
N GLN A 574 -5.96 16.36 31.16
CA GLN A 574 -5.28 16.98 32.28
C GLN A 574 -6.25 17.83 33.15
N THR A 575 -7.22 18.47 32.51
CA THR A 575 -8.16 19.38 33.17
C THR A 575 -9.47 18.70 33.59
N LEU A 576 -9.58 17.39 33.43
CA LEU A 576 -10.78 16.61 33.75
C LEU A 576 -11.06 16.66 35.25
N ALA A 577 -12.22 17.20 35.64
CA ALA A 577 -12.64 17.28 37.05
C ALA A 577 -12.79 15.87 37.66
N PRO A 578 -12.40 15.68 38.92
CA PRO A 578 -12.64 14.41 39.63
C PRO A 578 -14.14 14.03 39.64
N GLY A 579 -14.45 12.83 39.14
CA GLY A 579 -15.83 12.32 39.07
C GLY A 579 -16.60 12.72 37.82
N ALA A 580 -16.07 13.59 36.95
CA ALA A 580 -16.74 13.93 35.70
C ALA A 580 -16.95 12.70 34.80
N PRO A 581 -18.03 12.64 33.99
CA PRO A 581 -18.24 11.56 33.03
C PRO A 581 -17.13 11.57 31.97
N LEU A 582 -16.58 10.40 31.68
CA LEU A 582 -15.45 10.28 30.75
C LEU A 582 -15.88 10.41 29.27
N GLY A 583 -17.16 10.21 28.94
CA GLY A 583 -17.66 10.20 27.57
C GLY A 583 -17.02 9.10 26.68
N VAL A 584 -16.47 8.06 27.31
CA VAL A 584 -15.76 6.99 26.62
C VAL A 584 -16.74 5.97 26.03
N MET A 585 -16.50 5.58 24.79
CA MET A 585 -17.17 4.46 24.14
C MET A 585 -16.13 3.37 23.85
N LEU A 586 -16.33 2.16 24.35
CA LEU A 586 -15.47 1.01 24.12
C LEU A 586 -16.00 0.17 22.96
N SER A 587 -15.11 -0.34 22.12
CA SER A 587 -15.48 -1.30 21.09
C SER A 587 -16.03 -2.58 21.72
N GLY A 588 -17.24 -2.98 21.35
CA GLY A 588 -17.93 -4.17 21.86
C GLY A 588 -17.53 -5.49 21.18
N GLY A 589 -16.48 -5.48 20.35
CA GLY A 589 -16.18 -6.56 19.43
C GLY A 589 -17.09 -6.54 18.20
N SER A 590 -16.73 -7.21 17.12
CA SER A 590 -17.54 -7.30 15.91
C SER A 590 -18.88 -7.98 16.24
N GLY A 591 -19.94 -7.16 16.33
CA GLY A 591 -21.26 -7.62 16.74
C GLY A 591 -21.93 -8.50 15.69
N THR A 592 -22.08 -9.77 16.01
CA THR A 592 -23.29 -10.48 15.67
C THR A 592 -24.15 -10.49 16.93
N SER A 593 -25.13 -9.60 16.98
CA SER A 593 -26.19 -9.60 18.01
C SER A 593 -27.03 -10.85 17.82
N SER A 594 -26.62 -11.98 18.41
CA SER A 594 -27.56 -13.03 18.73
C SER A 594 -28.17 -12.72 20.09
N ASN A 595 -29.31 -12.07 20.09
CA ASN A 595 -30.23 -12.04 21.21
C ASN A 595 -30.65 -13.50 21.52
N SER A 596 -29.86 -14.22 22.28
CA SER A 596 -30.31 -15.42 22.95
C SER A 596 -30.51 -15.11 24.43
N THR A 597 -31.72 -14.74 24.76
CA THR A 597 -32.24 -14.80 26.14
C THR A 597 -32.00 -16.19 26.68
N ARG A 598 -30.97 -16.32 27.50
CA ARG A 598 -30.65 -17.57 28.22
C ARG A 598 -31.70 -17.75 29.33
N GLN A 599 -32.86 -18.31 28.97
CA GLN A 599 -33.76 -18.90 29.95
C GLN A 599 -33.15 -20.21 30.44
N THR A 600 -32.73 -20.21 31.68
CA THR A 600 -32.44 -21.41 32.47
C THR A 600 -33.67 -22.30 32.52
N ARG A 601 -33.65 -23.44 31.87
CA ARG A 601 -34.56 -24.56 32.15
C ARG A 601 -33.73 -25.77 32.60
N LYS A 602 -33.98 -26.16 33.87
CA LYS A 602 -33.58 -27.42 34.49
C LYS A 602 -34.31 -28.60 33.81
N SER A 603 -33.53 -29.61 33.58
CA SER A 603 -33.77 -31.07 33.62
C SER A 603 -35.11 -31.65 33.21
N SER A 604 -35.12 -32.63 32.33
CA SER A 604 -35.49 -34.01 32.67
C SER A 604 -35.14 -34.97 31.54
N ARG A 605 -34.82 -36.19 31.98
CA ARG A 605 -34.45 -37.40 31.21
C ARG A 605 -35.54 -37.85 30.24
N GLY A 606 -35.10 -38.45 29.13
CA GLY A 606 -35.96 -39.29 28.31
C GLY A 606 -35.17 -39.88 27.14
N SER A 607 -35.01 -41.19 27.17
CA SER A 607 -34.36 -42.05 26.17
C SER A 607 -35.09 -42.09 24.83
N ALA A 608 -34.41 -42.35 23.78
CA ALA A 608 -34.56 -43.44 22.81
C ALA A 608 -34.36 -42.98 21.33
N SER A 609 -33.40 -43.61 20.73
CA SER A 609 -33.36 -44.27 19.39
C SER A 609 -33.63 -43.45 18.14
N GLY A 610 -32.67 -43.50 17.24
CA GLY A 610 -32.99 -43.83 15.83
C GLY A 610 -32.41 -42.93 14.76
N THR A 611 -31.31 -43.37 14.19
CA THR A 611 -31.03 -43.44 12.72
C THR A 611 -30.72 -42.20 11.88
N GLN A 612 -29.45 -42.10 11.58
CA GLN A 612 -28.76 -41.88 10.29
C GLN A 612 -28.92 -40.58 9.44
N LEU A 613 -27.74 -40.13 9.07
CA LEU A 613 -27.25 -39.53 7.81
C LEU A 613 -27.35 -38.04 7.64
N GLY A 614 -26.16 -37.42 7.54
CA GLY A 614 -25.91 -36.12 6.91
C GLY A 614 -24.70 -35.40 7.45
N GLN A 615 -23.56 -35.64 6.83
CA GLN A 615 -22.27 -35.01 7.11
C GLN A 615 -22.27 -33.53 6.80
N SER A 616 -21.75 -32.70 7.70
CA SER A 616 -20.90 -31.54 7.39
C SER A 616 -20.19 -31.10 8.65
N GLY A 617 -18.82 -30.97 8.57
CA GLY A 617 -17.92 -30.91 9.69
C GLY A 617 -17.90 -29.59 10.42
N GLU A 618 -18.22 -29.62 11.68
CA GLU A 618 -17.82 -28.66 12.69
C GLU A 618 -16.51 -29.14 13.34
N ALA A 619 -15.51 -28.24 13.41
CA ALA A 619 -14.30 -28.50 14.16
C ALA A 619 -14.63 -28.57 15.66
N LYS A 620 -14.92 -29.76 16.15
CA LYS A 620 -14.99 -30.09 17.56
C LYS A 620 -13.60 -29.88 18.19
N LEU A 621 -13.52 -29.18 19.31
CA LEU A 621 -12.45 -29.33 20.29
C LEU A 621 -12.40 -30.82 20.69
N VAL A 622 -11.47 -31.57 20.09
CA VAL A 622 -11.26 -32.97 20.39
C VAL A 622 -10.49 -33.02 21.69
N SER A 623 -11.14 -33.43 22.78
CA SER A 623 -10.46 -33.80 24.03
C SER A 623 -9.70 -35.09 23.75
N LEU A 624 -8.38 -35.04 23.79
CA LEU A 624 -7.47 -36.19 23.70
C LEU A 624 -7.70 -37.10 24.92
N THR A 625 -7.63 -38.41 24.72
CA THR A 625 -7.56 -39.33 25.84
C THR A 625 -6.20 -39.20 26.54
N ALA A 626 -6.06 -39.70 27.76
CA ALA A 626 -4.79 -39.65 28.52
C ALA A 626 -3.62 -40.29 27.74
N GLU A 627 -3.87 -41.35 26.99
CA GLU A 627 -2.87 -42.03 26.15
C GLU A 627 -2.50 -41.19 24.92
N GLN A 628 -3.49 -40.55 24.27
CA GLN A 628 -3.27 -39.64 23.16
C GLN A 628 -2.53 -38.36 23.55
N ASP A 629 -2.79 -37.85 24.75
CA ASP A 629 -2.08 -36.67 25.27
C ASP A 629 -0.61 -37.01 25.65
N HIS A 630 -0.39 -38.22 26.17
CA HIS A 630 0.96 -38.72 26.37
C HIS A 630 1.74 -38.86 25.06
N LEU A 631 1.13 -39.43 24.04
CA LEU A 631 1.70 -39.53 22.68
C LEU A 631 1.97 -38.13 22.08
N ALA A 632 1.03 -37.21 22.20
CA ALA A 632 1.21 -35.83 21.76
C ALA A 632 2.39 -35.14 22.46
N THR A 633 2.60 -35.42 23.75
CA THR A 633 3.73 -34.89 24.51
C THR A 633 5.06 -35.45 23.99
N GLN A 634 5.15 -36.73 23.70
CA GLN A 634 6.34 -37.35 23.11
C GLN A 634 6.63 -36.78 21.71
N LEU A 635 5.63 -36.62 20.90
CA LEU A 635 5.74 -36.03 19.57
C LEU A 635 6.18 -34.54 19.59
N ARG A 636 5.72 -33.78 20.61
CA ARG A 636 6.20 -32.39 20.84
C ARG A 636 7.67 -32.36 21.24
N ALA A 637 8.08 -33.25 22.11
CA ALA A 637 9.48 -33.36 22.56
C ALA A 637 10.39 -33.72 21.37
N TRP A 638 10.03 -34.72 20.57
CA TRP A 638 10.77 -35.12 19.36
C TRP A 638 10.83 -33.98 18.35
N ARG A 639 9.69 -33.34 18.02
CA ARG A 639 9.64 -32.21 17.09
C ARG A 639 10.55 -31.05 17.53
N LYS A 640 10.62 -30.76 18.85
CA LYS A 640 11.51 -29.76 19.42
C LYS A 640 12.98 -30.11 19.24
N ALA A 641 13.34 -31.39 19.51
CA ALA A 641 14.69 -31.88 19.31
C ALA A 641 15.12 -31.84 17.84
N GLU A 642 14.25 -32.23 16.91
CA GLU A 642 14.51 -32.20 15.49
C GLU A 642 14.64 -30.77 14.94
N ALA A 643 13.83 -29.85 15.45
CA ALA A 643 13.94 -28.43 15.14
C ALA A 643 15.27 -27.83 15.60
N ALA A 644 15.76 -28.24 16.77
CA ALA A 644 17.05 -27.79 17.31
C ALA A 644 18.23 -28.23 16.43
N LYS A 645 18.19 -29.44 15.84
CA LYS A 645 19.23 -29.94 14.91
C LYS A 645 19.38 -29.07 13.67
N THR A 646 18.27 -28.48 13.19
CA THR A 646 18.23 -27.71 11.95
C THR A 646 18.25 -26.19 12.18
N GLY A 647 18.25 -25.72 13.45
CA GLY A 647 18.19 -24.31 13.80
C GLY A 647 16.87 -23.61 13.39
N LYS A 648 15.83 -24.39 13.07
CA LYS A 648 14.53 -23.87 12.59
C LYS A 648 13.47 -23.93 13.68
N PRO A 649 12.45 -23.05 13.66
CA PRO A 649 11.30 -23.15 14.56
C PRO A 649 10.56 -24.48 14.45
N ALA A 650 10.10 -25.05 15.55
CA ALA A 650 9.48 -26.38 15.61
C ALA A 650 8.25 -26.55 14.71
N PHE A 651 7.48 -25.51 14.46
CA PHE A 651 6.31 -25.56 13.57
C PHE A 651 6.67 -25.74 12.08
N LEU A 652 7.92 -25.50 11.68
CA LEU A 652 8.41 -25.77 10.32
C LEU A 652 8.72 -27.26 10.08
N VAL A 653 8.97 -28.05 11.12
CA VAL A 653 9.07 -29.50 11.01
C VAL A 653 7.70 -30.06 10.60
N PHE A 654 6.67 -29.81 11.39
CA PHE A 654 5.24 -29.90 11.04
C PHE A 654 4.38 -29.11 12.03
N PRO A 655 3.19 -28.61 11.62
CA PRO A 655 2.35 -27.74 12.44
C PRO A 655 1.66 -28.52 13.58
N GLU A 656 1.13 -27.80 14.58
CA GLU A 656 0.44 -28.39 15.73
C GLU A 656 -0.82 -29.18 15.33
N THR A 657 -1.53 -28.72 14.28
CA THR A 657 -2.67 -29.45 13.72
C THR A 657 -2.31 -30.83 13.19
N ALA A 658 -1.15 -30.96 12.53
CA ALA A 658 -0.64 -32.24 12.07
C ALA A 658 -0.16 -33.13 13.23
N LEU A 659 0.37 -32.54 14.31
CA LEU A 659 0.75 -33.25 15.53
C LEU A 659 -0.48 -33.82 16.23
N THR A 660 -1.56 -33.05 16.34
CA THR A 660 -2.81 -33.49 16.94
C THR A 660 -3.45 -34.61 16.11
N ALA A 661 -3.44 -34.49 14.77
CA ALA A 661 -3.93 -35.55 13.88
C ALA A 661 -3.08 -36.84 14.06
N LEU A 662 -1.75 -36.71 14.17
CA LEU A 662 -0.84 -37.83 14.41
C LEU A 662 -1.10 -38.54 15.76
N ALA A 663 -1.39 -37.78 16.81
CA ALA A 663 -1.71 -38.33 18.11
C ALA A 663 -3.09 -39.04 18.15
N LEU A 664 -4.05 -38.56 17.36
CA LEU A 664 -5.37 -39.15 17.24
C LEU A 664 -5.35 -40.44 16.41
N GLU A 665 -4.62 -40.46 15.30
CA GLU A 665 -4.61 -41.56 14.34
C GLU A 665 -3.56 -42.64 14.67
N ALA A 666 -2.51 -42.29 15.42
CA ALA A 666 -1.39 -43.15 15.85
C ALA A 666 -0.95 -44.14 14.76
N PRO A 667 -0.47 -43.68 13.58
CA PRO A 667 -0.22 -44.52 12.41
C PRO A 667 0.88 -45.56 12.69
N GLN A 668 0.66 -46.80 12.25
CA GLN A 668 1.56 -47.92 12.48
C GLN A 668 2.43 -48.27 11.24
N SER A 669 2.23 -47.57 10.12
CA SER A 669 2.97 -47.78 8.88
C SER A 669 3.14 -46.46 8.12
N LEU A 670 4.17 -46.41 7.22
CA LEU A 670 4.41 -45.24 6.35
C LEU A 670 3.19 -44.92 5.46
N ALA A 671 2.51 -45.96 4.97
CA ALA A 671 1.28 -45.79 4.19
C ALA A 671 0.13 -45.22 5.01
N ALA A 672 0.05 -45.51 6.29
CA ALA A 672 -0.93 -44.91 7.21
C ALA A 672 -0.53 -43.46 7.54
N LEU A 673 0.73 -43.18 7.73
CA LEU A 673 1.26 -41.82 8.00
C LEU A 673 1.00 -40.86 6.83
N LEU A 674 1.07 -41.31 5.58
CA LEU A 674 0.71 -40.52 4.39
C LEU A 674 -0.76 -40.08 4.36
N ARG A 675 -1.66 -40.77 5.09
CA ARG A 675 -3.08 -40.41 5.17
C ARG A 675 -3.38 -39.41 6.25
N VAL A 676 -2.43 -39.23 7.20
CA VAL A 676 -2.57 -38.24 8.27
C VAL A 676 -2.52 -36.82 7.70
N SER A 677 -3.48 -36.00 8.06
CA SER A 677 -3.57 -34.61 7.60
C SER A 677 -2.31 -33.82 7.97
N GLY A 678 -1.63 -33.25 6.96
CA GLY A 678 -0.40 -32.49 7.13
C GLY A 678 0.90 -33.24 6.86
N PHE A 679 0.84 -34.56 6.50
CA PHE A 679 1.97 -35.37 6.09
C PHE A 679 1.92 -35.71 4.59
N GLY A 680 2.72 -34.99 3.79
CA GLY A 680 2.99 -35.33 2.39
C GLY A 680 4.21 -36.24 2.26
N GLN A 681 4.45 -36.78 1.05
CA GLN A 681 5.52 -37.73 0.72
C GLN A 681 6.88 -37.25 1.26
N GLU A 682 7.26 -36.03 1.03
CA GLU A 682 8.56 -35.46 1.48
C GLU A 682 8.77 -35.55 3.00
N ARG A 683 7.73 -35.28 3.79
CA ARG A 683 7.80 -35.36 5.26
C ARG A 683 7.80 -36.80 5.75
N VAL A 684 7.10 -37.69 5.07
CA VAL A 684 7.09 -39.13 5.38
C VAL A 684 8.44 -39.75 5.07
N ASP A 685 9.07 -39.41 3.95
CA ASP A 685 10.40 -39.87 3.58
C ASP A 685 11.45 -39.39 4.58
N LYS A 686 11.31 -38.18 5.09
CA LYS A 686 12.28 -37.55 5.99
C LYS A 686 12.13 -37.93 7.45
N TYR A 687 10.90 -38.06 7.96
CA TYR A 687 10.61 -38.20 9.39
C TYR A 687 9.80 -39.46 9.71
N GLY A 688 9.33 -40.19 8.71
CA GLY A 688 8.33 -41.24 8.88
C GLY A 688 8.78 -42.39 9.76
N ALA A 689 10.04 -42.83 9.65
CA ALA A 689 10.57 -43.93 10.45
C ALA A 689 10.54 -43.62 11.98
N ASP A 690 11.00 -42.41 12.34
CA ASP A 690 11.04 -41.97 13.75
C ASP A 690 9.63 -41.80 14.32
N LEU A 691 8.74 -41.15 13.53
CA LEU A 691 7.37 -40.89 13.96
C LEU A 691 6.57 -42.19 14.16
N ILE A 692 6.75 -43.19 13.30
CA ILE A 692 6.13 -44.50 13.48
C ILE A 692 6.67 -45.23 14.74
N THR A 693 7.96 -45.11 15.00
CA THR A 693 8.58 -45.68 16.19
C THR A 693 7.96 -45.10 17.47
N ILE A 694 7.76 -43.77 17.49
CA ILE A 694 7.10 -43.06 18.59
C ILE A 694 5.63 -43.51 18.72
N CYS A 695 4.91 -43.61 17.62
CA CYS A 695 3.50 -44.02 17.62
C CYS A 695 3.29 -45.48 18.02
N ARG A 696 4.32 -46.36 17.94
CA ARG A 696 4.29 -47.75 18.37
C ARG A 696 4.58 -47.92 19.86
N GLY A 697 4.94 -46.86 20.58
CA GLY A 697 5.18 -46.88 22.01
C GLY A 697 6.51 -47.56 22.42
N THR A 698 7.43 -47.83 21.50
CA THR A 698 8.79 -48.27 21.81
C THR A 698 9.68 -47.07 22.14
N PRO A 699 10.40 -47.02 23.27
CA PRO A 699 11.33 -45.95 23.55
C PRO A 699 12.36 -45.89 22.43
N ALA A 700 12.53 -44.70 21.81
CA ALA A 700 13.53 -44.44 20.80
C ALA A 700 14.91 -44.77 21.39
N THR A 701 15.46 -45.92 21.06
CA THR A 701 16.85 -46.27 21.34
C THR A 701 17.72 -45.33 20.52
N THR A 702 18.43 -44.46 21.19
CA THR A 702 19.58 -43.73 20.66
C THR A 702 20.65 -44.74 20.25
N SER A 703 20.63 -45.18 19.02
CA SER A 703 21.71 -45.97 18.43
C SER A 703 21.84 -45.62 16.95
N HIS A 704 22.74 -44.68 16.68
CA HIS A 704 23.70 -44.71 15.60
C HIS A 704 24.79 -43.66 15.90
N MET A 705 25.80 -44.10 16.70
CA MET A 705 27.11 -43.50 16.57
C MET A 705 27.78 -44.12 15.30
N PRO A 706 28.20 -43.31 14.35
CA PRO A 706 29.16 -43.81 13.36
C PRO A 706 30.50 -43.96 14.03
N SER A 707 31.16 -45.11 13.74
CA SER A 707 32.53 -45.48 14.13
C SER A 707 33.53 -44.34 13.95
N ALA A 708 34.34 -44.16 14.94
CA ALA A 708 35.46 -43.24 15.02
C ALA A 708 36.40 -43.43 13.85
N VAL A 709 36.60 -42.39 13.03
CA VAL A 709 37.75 -42.21 12.17
C VAL A 709 38.80 -41.49 13.02
N PRO A 710 40.09 -41.94 13.02
CA PRO A 710 41.10 -41.38 13.90
C PRO A 710 41.43 -39.93 13.53
N VAL A 711 41.34 -39.06 14.56
CA VAL A 711 41.70 -37.66 14.49
C VAL A 711 43.24 -37.53 14.39
N PRO A 712 43.79 -36.79 13.43
CA PRO A 712 45.19 -36.39 13.47
C PRO A 712 45.42 -35.37 14.61
N PRO A 713 46.63 -35.36 15.24
CA PRO A 713 46.86 -34.55 16.45
C PRO A 713 46.80 -33.06 16.16
N GLN A 714 46.09 -32.37 17.01
CA GLN A 714 46.01 -30.88 17.04
C GLN A 714 47.35 -30.29 17.45
N PRO A 715 47.80 -29.18 16.83
CA PRO A 715 48.95 -28.45 17.34
C PRO A 715 48.60 -27.69 18.62
N VAL A 716 49.48 -27.84 19.60
CA VAL A 716 49.44 -27.22 20.91
C VAL A 716 49.52 -25.71 20.79
N SER A 717 48.54 -25.01 21.34
CA SER A 717 48.55 -23.55 21.50
C SER A 717 49.60 -23.10 22.49
N PRO A 718 50.46 -22.13 22.21
CA PRO A 718 51.36 -21.57 23.19
C PRO A 718 50.63 -20.60 24.13
N GLN A 719 50.97 -20.68 25.39
CA GLN A 719 50.53 -19.78 26.48
C GLN A 719 51.00 -18.33 26.23
N PRO A 720 50.27 -17.31 26.68
CA PRO A 720 50.64 -15.91 26.50
C PRO A 720 51.77 -15.48 27.46
N GLY A 721 52.88 -15.01 26.88
CA GLY A 721 53.95 -14.32 27.60
C GLY A 721 53.65 -12.82 27.76
N PRO A 722 54.37 -12.13 28.63
CA PRO A 722 53.92 -10.84 29.13
C PRO A 722 54.01 -9.69 28.10
N VAL A 723 53.03 -8.79 28.18
CA VAL A 723 52.85 -7.58 27.40
C VAL A 723 54.07 -6.63 27.50
N ARG A 724 54.70 -6.39 26.35
CA ARG A 724 55.64 -5.24 26.19
C ARG A 724 54.89 -4.10 25.51
N GLN A 725 54.79 -2.98 26.20
CA GLN A 725 54.31 -1.71 25.68
C GLN A 725 55.22 -1.24 24.52
N ALA A 726 54.68 -1.04 23.33
CA ALA A 726 55.35 -0.41 22.21
C ALA A 726 55.00 1.10 22.18
N ILE A 727 56.03 1.90 22.36
CA ILE A 727 56.00 3.34 22.27
C ILE A 727 55.83 3.74 20.80
N ILE A 728 54.76 4.46 20.49
CA ILE A 728 54.50 5.04 19.18
C ILE A 728 55.32 6.36 19.08
N LYS A 729 56.31 6.41 18.19
CA LYS A 729 57.00 7.63 17.79
C LYS A 729 56.21 8.37 16.69
N PRO A 730 56.08 9.70 16.74
CA PRO A 730 55.41 10.48 15.72
C PRO A 730 56.25 10.62 14.45
N VAL A 731 55.60 10.41 13.29
CA VAL A 731 56.20 10.64 11.96
C VAL A 731 56.09 12.12 11.61
N ARG A 732 57.22 12.76 11.32
CA ARG A 732 57.35 14.13 10.79
C ARG A 732 56.94 14.15 9.31
N PRO A 733 56.25 15.23 8.82
CA PRO A 733 56.05 15.44 7.40
C PRO A 733 57.25 16.10 6.73
N LYS A 734 57.54 15.71 5.49
CA LYS A 734 58.53 16.38 4.61
C LYS A 734 57.95 17.62 3.95
N PRO A 735 58.75 18.69 3.75
CA PRO A 735 58.31 19.95 3.17
C PRO A 735 58.47 19.98 1.64
N GLY A 736 57.61 20.80 0.98
CA GLY A 736 57.97 21.37 -0.32
C GLY A 736 56.84 21.41 -1.33
N ALA A 737 56.13 22.52 -1.43
CA ALA A 737 56.03 23.38 -2.62
C ALA A 737 54.95 24.46 -2.35
N SER A 738 55.42 25.67 -2.38
CA SER A 738 54.68 26.93 -2.33
C SER A 738 53.88 27.16 -3.62
N VAL A 739 52.67 27.68 -3.53
CA VAL A 739 52.15 28.74 -4.42
C VAL A 739 51.06 29.50 -3.67
N ASP A 740 51.22 30.82 -3.68
CA ASP A 740 50.35 31.87 -3.14
C ASP A 740 48.95 31.87 -3.77
N ALA A 741 47.93 32.22 -2.99
CA ALA A 741 46.91 33.20 -3.37
C ALA A 741 45.97 33.54 -2.21
N ALA A 742 46.08 34.71 -1.77
CA ALA A 742 45.18 35.71 -1.18
C ALA A 742 43.84 35.27 -0.58
N ALA A 743 43.70 35.59 0.69
CA ALA A 743 42.50 35.70 1.48
C ALA A 743 41.53 36.80 0.95
N GLN A 744 40.24 36.50 0.91
CA GLN A 744 39.21 37.51 1.14
C GLN A 744 38.06 36.91 1.97
N THR A 745 38.08 37.30 3.22
CA THR A 745 37.00 37.22 4.20
C THR A 745 35.85 38.12 3.77
N LYS A 746 34.62 37.57 3.66
CA LYS A 746 33.40 38.41 3.73
C LYS A 746 32.45 37.82 4.77
N GLN A 747 32.22 38.67 5.76
CA GLN A 747 31.31 38.55 6.88
C GLN A 747 29.85 38.46 6.43
N LEU A 748 29.09 37.66 7.15
CA LEU A 748 27.62 37.63 7.18
C LEU A 748 27.13 38.85 8.01
N PRO A 749 26.05 39.52 7.62
CA PRO A 749 25.35 40.43 8.51
C PRO A 749 24.22 39.76 9.29
N SER A 750 24.16 40.11 10.55
CA SER A 750 23.21 39.83 11.60
C SER A 750 21.78 40.29 11.28
N ALA A 751 20.84 39.55 11.85
CA ALA A 751 19.41 39.86 11.89
C ALA A 751 19.12 41.19 12.59
N ALA A 752 18.21 41.95 12.02
CA ALA A 752 17.57 43.10 12.68
C ALA A 752 16.04 42.88 12.74
N THR A 753 15.57 42.87 13.96
CA THR A 753 14.20 42.93 14.42
C THR A 753 13.49 44.18 13.91
N VAL A 754 12.32 44.09 13.34
CA VAL A 754 11.41 45.23 13.15
C VAL A 754 10.09 44.96 13.88
N VAL A 755 9.83 45.84 14.81
CA VAL A 755 8.66 45.96 15.66
C VAL A 755 7.51 46.53 14.86
N ALA A 756 6.31 46.03 15.13
CA ALA A 756 5.02 46.49 14.63
C ALA A 756 4.67 47.88 15.21
N SER A 757 4.02 48.69 14.39
CA SER A 757 3.11 49.73 14.88
C SER A 757 1.94 49.85 13.93
N GLY A 758 0.73 49.79 14.51
CA GLY A 758 -0.55 49.78 13.90
C GLY A 758 -1.03 51.18 13.44
N GLY A 759 -2.20 51.15 12.82
CA GLY A 759 -2.94 52.35 12.43
C GLY A 759 -4.14 51.99 11.57
N ALA A 760 -5.29 52.10 12.17
CA ALA A 760 -6.61 51.93 11.58
C ALA A 760 -6.94 52.96 10.53
N THR A 761 -7.59 52.57 9.49
CA THR A 761 -8.89 53.06 8.95
C THR A 761 -9.37 52.12 7.90
#